data_ce4aa9ca2f8cc48424c397c00b6dcb24
#
_entry.id   ce4aa9ca2f8cc48424c397c00b6dcb24
#
_cell.length_a   1.000
_cell.length_b   1.000
_cell.length_c   1.000
_cell.angle_alpha   90.00
_cell.angle_beta   90.00
_cell.angle_gamma   90.00
#
_symmetry.space_group_name_H-M   'P 1'
#
loop_
_entity.id
_entity.type
_entity.pdbx_description
1 polymer ?
#
loop_
_entity_poly.entity_id
_entity_poly.type
_entity_poly.pdbx_seq_one_letter_code
_entity_poly.pdbx_strand_id
1 'polypeptide(L)'
;MIKNYIVVTLRNIFKHKGYAFINIAGLAIGMACCLLISIWVLDELSYDRFHENAPSLYRVEENQHYSGRIYHVTVTPYPLGPAIKDETAGIKDAARVVWAGGQLLRYQDKAFFESNIRAVDPSFLQMFTFPLLKGDKDTALDAPHSLVISEEIAQKYFSDEDPMGKVITVNNTIEFTVTGVLQKVPHNSHLQFDMLAPYAFLEKAGRTDQSFGSNSIFTFVQLEEGVTLAEVNEKIFGFIRTREPQSATDLELMPYTRIHLHQHFGFEKTMGAAGYVYIFSIIAFFVLIIACINFMNLATARSANRAKEVGLRKVVGALRSHLIRQFYSESVIFATIALVLAAAIVTLLLPAFSSLADKELSWNVSGIGAILIGLIGITLFTGIVAGSYPALFLSSFQPVKVLRGSIKSGAGATNFRRVLVVFQFTLSLLLIIGTTVVFKQLSYMQARKLGWDKEHLIYIPLRADIKQSYQALKEELVRDQHVLGVTGSSHIPSNIGSNSGGSSWEGKDPEQAVLIGFSSVDFDYIETLKIEMKEGRAFSREHQSDLSKSFIVNEEVAELMGKESVVGERFSFVGVDGQIVGVMKNFHFQSVREVIEPLAIVVVPDRLQYMLVRLAPGDITASLQAVENTWEHVIPDYPFDYRFMDEDFDRMYRAESRIGTLLNYFTILAVLIACLGLFGLASFTAEQRTKEIGIRKVLGASVSQVTYLLCREFFLLVLLANVLAWPLAYFGMKSWLENYAYRTGLSWMIFVAAMALALLVALASVSFQALRAAVTNPARALKYE
;
A
#
# COMPACT_ATOMS: atom_id res chain seq x y z
N MET A 1 29.74 -20.82 33.95
CA MET A 1 29.68 -19.34 33.79
C MET A 1 28.29 -18.86 33.40
N ILE A 2 27.67 -19.37 32.32
CA ILE A 2 26.33 -18.92 31.81
C ILE A 2 25.25 -19.03 32.89
N LYS A 3 25.15 -20.19 33.61
CA LYS A 3 24.19 -20.37 34.71
C LYS A 3 24.31 -19.27 35.79
N ASN A 4 25.51 -18.84 36.10
CA ASN A 4 25.74 -17.77 37.08
C ASN A 4 25.28 -16.41 36.55
N TYR A 5 25.48 -16.11 35.28
CA TYR A 5 25.01 -14.86 34.67
C TYR A 5 23.46 -14.78 34.65
N ILE A 6 22.76 -15.91 34.34
CA ILE A 6 21.32 -15.98 34.41
C ILE A 6 20.80 -15.71 35.82
N VAL A 7 21.35 -16.38 36.83
CA VAL A 7 20.94 -16.22 38.23
C VAL A 7 21.14 -14.80 38.71
N VAL A 8 22.30 -14.19 38.39
CA VAL A 8 22.60 -12.79 38.78
C VAL A 8 21.62 -11.83 38.08
N THR A 9 21.33 -12.04 36.79
CA THR A 9 20.40 -11.16 36.05
C THR A 9 18.98 -11.28 36.59
N LEU A 10 18.46 -12.48 36.83
CA LEU A 10 17.15 -12.67 37.44
C LEU A 10 17.04 -12.03 38.81
N ARG A 11 18.06 -12.20 39.66
CA ARG A 11 18.10 -11.53 40.99
C ARG A 11 18.07 -10.01 40.87
N ASN A 12 18.76 -9.46 39.89
CA ASN A 12 18.74 -8.02 39.60
C ASN A 12 17.36 -7.53 39.14
N ILE A 13 16.65 -8.29 38.28
CA ILE A 13 15.29 -8.00 37.81
C ILE A 13 14.36 -7.90 39.05
N PHE A 14 14.36 -8.92 39.91
CA PHE A 14 13.48 -8.94 41.10
C PHE A 14 13.82 -7.87 42.13
N LYS A 15 15.09 -7.51 42.28
CA LYS A 15 15.53 -6.48 43.22
C LYS A 15 15.13 -5.06 42.76
N HIS A 16 15.01 -4.84 41.45
CA HIS A 16 14.80 -3.50 40.86
C HIS A 16 13.61 -3.51 39.85
N LYS A 17 12.45 -3.83 40.37
CA LYS A 17 11.22 -4.09 39.58
C LYS A 17 10.86 -2.95 38.61
N GLY A 18 10.91 -1.67 39.06
CA GLY A 18 10.55 -0.54 38.20
C GLY A 18 11.49 -0.34 37.00
N TYR A 19 12.80 -0.47 37.23
CA TYR A 19 13.79 -0.43 36.15
C TYR A 19 13.62 -1.58 35.16
N ALA A 20 13.45 -2.81 35.68
CA ALA A 20 13.28 -3.99 34.88
C ALA A 20 12.02 -3.89 34.04
N PHE A 21 10.90 -3.45 34.64
CA PHE A 21 9.63 -3.27 33.96
C PHE A 21 9.71 -2.29 32.78
N ILE A 22 10.26 -1.08 32.99
CA ILE A 22 10.36 -0.07 31.94
C ILE A 22 11.23 -0.55 30.78
N ASN A 23 12.36 -1.23 31.08
CA ASN A 23 13.23 -1.77 30.04
C ASN A 23 12.61 -2.94 29.27
N ILE A 24 12.04 -3.91 29.98
CA ILE A 24 11.42 -5.09 29.35
C ILE A 24 10.19 -4.66 28.54
N ALA A 25 9.32 -3.81 29.10
CA ALA A 25 8.15 -3.31 28.40
C ALA A 25 8.52 -2.46 27.16
N GLY A 26 9.49 -1.55 27.29
CA GLY A 26 9.96 -0.74 26.18
C GLY A 26 10.56 -1.57 25.04
N LEU A 27 11.41 -2.56 25.38
CA LEU A 27 11.94 -3.50 24.39
C LEU A 27 10.86 -4.40 23.81
N ALA A 28 9.93 -4.90 24.63
CA ALA A 28 8.85 -5.78 24.15
C ALA A 28 7.93 -5.06 23.17
N ILE A 29 7.52 -3.82 23.45
CA ILE A 29 6.72 -3.01 22.53
C ILE A 29 7.50 -2.71 21.25
N GLY A 30 8.78 -2.30 21.35
CA GLY A 30 9.62 -2.03 20.19
C GLY A 30 9.84 -3.27 19.31
N MET A 31 10.10 -4.43 19.92
CA MET A 31 10.24 -5.70 19.22
C MET A 31 8.91 -6.17 18.61
N ALA A 32 7.78 -5.99 19.31
CA ALA A 32 6.46 -6.35 18.80
C ALA A 32 6.11 -5.51 17.56
N CYS A 33 6.36 -4.18 17.58
CA CYS A 33 6.20 -3.33 16.42
C CYS A 33 7.08 -3.79 15.26
N CYS A 34 8.36 -4.05 15.53
CA CYS A 34 9.30 -4.52 14.52
C CYS A 34 8.84 -5.86 13.92
N LEU A 35 8.34 -6.80 14.72
CA LEU A 35 7.85 -8.09 14.26
C LEU A 35 6.58 -7.95 13.42
N LEU A 36 5.58 -7.15 13.84
CA LEU A 36 4.36 -6.92 13.05
C LEU A 36 4.69 -6.32 11.69
N ILE A 37 5.56 -5.30 11.65
CA ILE A 37 6.00 -4.70 10.40
C ILE A 37 6.79 -5.73 9.57
N SER A 38 7.66 -6.54 10.19
CA SER A 38 8.43 -7.55 9.47
C SER A 38 7.53 -8.63 8.86
N ILE A 39 6.48 -9.07 9.55
CA ILE A 39 5.49 -10.02 9.00
C ILE A 39 4.82 -9.41 7.77
N TRP A 40 4.40 -8.16 7.83
CA TRP A 40 3.81 -7.46 6.69
C TRP A 40 4.81 -7.28 5.52
N VAL A 41 6.06 -6.88 5.80
CA VAL A 41 7.12 -6.74 4.79
C VAL A 41 7.43 -8.08 4.12
N LEU A 42 7.52 -9.16 4.90
CA LEU A 42 7.78 -10.50 4.37
C LEU A 42 6.62 -10.99 3.52
N ASP A 43 5.38 -10.66 3.88
CA ASP A 43 4.20 -10.95 3.07
C ASP A 43 4.28 -10.22 1.72
N GLU A 44 4.55 -8.91 1.70
CA GLU A 44 4.75 -8.13 0.47
C GLU A 44 5.88 -8.68 -0.43
N LEU A 45 6.97 -9.15 0.19
CA LEU A 45 8.10 -9.74 -0.53
C LEU A 45 7.86 -11.19 -0.99
N SER A 46 6.82 -11.86 -0.45
CA SER A 46 6.51 -13.25 -0.75
C SER A 46 5.65 -13.43 -2.01
N TYR A 47 5.09 -12.33 -2.55
CA TYR A 47 4.18 -12.40 -3.69
C TYR A 47 4.78 -13.16 -4.86
N ASP A 48 3.98 -14.09 -5.41
CA ASP A 48 4.25 -14.88 -6.61
C ASP A 48 5.47 -15.82 -6.54
N ARG A 49 6.07 -15.98 -5.35
CA ARG A 49 7.26 -16.83 -5.16
C ARG A 49 6.94 -18.30 -4.93
N PHE A 50 5.65 -18.65 -4.79
CA PHE A 50 5.21 -20.02 -4.58
C PHE A 50 5.19 -20.85 -5.86
N HIS A 51 5.30 -20.24 -7.04
CA HIS A 51 5.38 -20.94 -8.32
C HIS A 51 6.72 -21.65 -8.48
N GLU A 52 6.71 -22.91 -8.86
CA GLU A 52 7.92 -23.71 -9.12
C GLU A 52 8.78 -23.10 -10.24
N ASN A 53 8.13 -22.59 -11.28
CA ASN A 53 8.78 -21.95 -12.42
C ASN A 53 9.03 -20.43 -12.22
N ALA A 54 8.80 -19.86 -11.04
CA ALA A 54 8.91 -18.42 -10.79
C ALA A 54 10.21 -17.77 -11.33
N PRO A 55 11.40 -18.40 -11.25
CA PRO A 55 12.62 -17.81 -11.79
C PRO A 55 12.66 -17.65 -13.31
N SER A 56 11.87 -18.44 -14.05
CA SER A 56 11.78 -18.45 -15.51
C SER A 56 10.53 -17.82 -16.07
N LEU A 57 9.60 -17.34 -15.20
CA LEU A 57 8.34 -16.71 -15.59
C LEU A 57 8.48 -15.19 -15.70
N TYR A 58 7.92 -14.66 -16.79
CA TYR A 58 7.92 -13.23 -17.09
C TYR A 58 6.58 -12.79 -17.65
N ARG A 59 6.17 -11.54 -17.39
CA ARG A 59 5.09 -10.87 -18.13
C ARG A 59 5.70 -10.05 -19.26
N VAL A 60 5.09 -10.10 -20.44
CA VAL A 60 5.43 -9.20 -21.54
C VAL A 60 4.77 -7.85 -21.29
N GLU A 61 5.53 -6.78 -21.36
CA GLU A 61 5.09 -5.40 -21.19
C GLU A 61 5.48 -4.57 -22.41
N GLU A 62 4.80 -3.46 -22.61
CA GLU A 62 5.07 -2.54 -23.69
C GLU A 62 5.57 -1.20 -23.21
N ASN A 63 6.57 -0.68 -23.89
CA ASN A 63 7.05 0.68 -23.79
C ASN A 63 6.64 1.44 -25.04
N GLN A 64 5.62 2.26 -24.95
CA GLN A 64 5.07 3.04 -26.07
C GLN A 64 5.62 4.46 -26.03
N HIS A 65 6.16 4.93 -27.16
CA HIS A 65 6.83 6.23 -27.25
C HIS A 65 5.90 7.30 -27.82
N TYR A 66 5.43 8.23 -26.98
CA TYR A 66 4.55 9.34 -27.35
C TYR A 66 5.18 10.68 -27.01
N SER A 67 5.36 11.56 -27.99
CA SER A 67 5.85 12.94 -27.79
C SER A 67 7.10 13.04 -26.89
N GLY A 68 8.06 12.12 -27.04
CA GLY A 68 9.29 12.07 -26.27
C GLY A 68 9.16 11.52 -24.84
N ARG A 69 7.99 11.05 -24.46
CA ARG A 69 7.71 10.34 -23.18
C ARG A 69 7.45 8.86 -23.45
N ILE A 70 7.70 8.02 -22.47
CA ILE A 70 7.41 6.58 -22.53
C ILE A 70 6.13 6.31 -21.73
N TYR A 71 5.17 5.71 -22.39
CA TYR A 71 3.94 5.20 -21.77
C TYR A 71 4.08 3.70 -21.54
N HIS A 72 4.13 3.29 -20.29
CA HIS A 72 4.27 1.88 -19.93
C HIS A 72 2.92 1.20 -19.92
N VAL A 73 2.82 0.05 -20.60
CA VAL A 73 1.58 -0.71 -20.74
C VAL A 73 1.83 -2.16 -20.32
N THR A 74 0.94 -2.68 -19.50
CA THR A 74 1.04 -4.05 -18.95
C THR A 74 0.22 -5.06 -19.74
N VAL A 75 -0.64 -4.60 -20.63
CA VAL A 75 -1.45 -5.39 -21.54
C VAL A 75 -0.83 -5.43 -22.93
N THR A 76 -1.13 -6.46 -23.67
CA THR A 76 -0.53 -6.76 -24.96
C THR A 76 -1.61 -7.16 -25.99
N PRO A 77 -1.29 -7.23 -27.28
CA PRO A 77 -2.22 -7.70 -28.31
C PRO A 77 -2.56 -9.19 -28.19
N TYR A 78 -3.78 -9.55 -28.59
CA TYR A 78 -4.25 -10.93 -28.60
C TYR A 78 -3.33 -11.92 -29.35
N PRO A 79 -2.78 -11.60 -30.55
CA PRO A 79 -1.94 -12.53 -31.30
C PRO A 79 -0.51 -12.66 -30.76
N LEU A 80 -0.10 -11.82 -29.79
CA LEU A 80 1.31 -11.77 -29.34
C LEU A 80 1.77 -13.07 -28.70
N GLY A 81 0.97 -13.72 -27.84
CA GLY A 81 1.37 -14.92 -27.11
C GLY A 81 1.90 -16.03 -28.01
N PRO A 82 1.09 -16.53 -28.96
CA PRO A 82 1.56 -17.52 -29.95
C PRO A 82 2.73 -17.02 -30.79
N ALA A 83 2.64 -15.80 -31.33
CA ALA A 83 3.67 -15.27 -32.21
C ALA A 83 5.05 -15.17 -31.54
N ILE A 84 5.11 -14.69 -30.29
CA ILE A 84 6.38 -14.55 -29.57
C ILE A 84 6.99 -15.91 -29.21
N LYS A 85 6.14 -16.91 -28.90
CA LYS A 85 6.59 -18.28 -28.63
C LYS A 85 7.19 -18.91 -29.88
N ASP A 86 6.53 -18.80 -31.02
CA ASP A 86 6.93 -19.49 -32.24
C ASP A 86 8.16 -18.85 -32.92
N GLU A 87 8.33 -17.53 -32.77
CA GLU A 87 9.34 -16.79 -33.51
C GLU A 87 10.55 -16.36 -32.69
N THR A 88 10.48 -16.47 -31.35
CA THR A 88 11.57 -16.01 -30.47
C THR A 88 12.28 -17.19 -29.81
N ALA A 89 13.49 -17.51 -30.28
CA ALA A 89 14.32 -18.56 -29.66
C ALA A 89 14.68 -18.20 -28.21
N GLY A 90 14.49 -19.15 -27.30
CA GLY A 90 14.71 -18.98 -25.87
C GLY A 90 13.42 -18.84 -25.06
N ILE A 91 12.26 -18.75 -25.72
CA ILE A 91 10.94 -18.82 -25.08
C ILE A 91 10.47 -20.27 -25.17
N LYS A 92 10.29 -20.91 -24.01
CA LYS A 92 9.83 -22.28 -23.87
C LYS A 92 8.34 -22.38 -24.10
N ASP A 93 7.59 -21.48 -23.46
CA ASP A 93 6.12 -21.46 -23.55
C ASP A 93 5.56 -20.04 -23.35
N ALA A 94 4.30 -19.84 -23.78
CA ALA A 94 3.57 -18.61 -23.60
C ALA A 94 2.12 -18.90 -23.18
N ALA A 95 1.53 -18.01 -22.37
CA ALA A 95 0.14 -18.10 -21.95
C ALA A 95 -0.50 -16.71 -21.97
N ARG A 96 -1.63 -16.61 -22.66
CA ARG A 96 -2.50 -15.43 -22.63
C ARG A 96 -3.47 -15.54 -21.46
N VAL A 97 -3.72 -14.42 -20.80
CA VAL A 97 -4.68 -14.31 -19.70
C VAL A 97 -5.58 -13.12 -19.95
N VAL A 98 -6.87 -13.39 -20.08
CA VAL A 98 -7.90 -12.39 -20.38
C VAL A 98 -8.88 -12.29 -19.22
N TRP A 99 -9.23 -11.09 -18.82
CA TRP A 99 -10.32 -10.90 -17.89
C TRP A 99 -11.65 -11.07 -18.62
N ALA A 100 -12.39 -12.13 -18.29
CA ALA A 100 -13.68 -12.42 -18.92
C ALA A 100 -14.83 -11.54 -18.40
N GLY A 101 -14.56 -10.63 -17.49
CA GLY A 101 -15.57 -9.75 -16.88
C GLY A 101 -16.51 -10.49 -15.91
N GLY A 102 -17.53 -9.78 -15.46
CA GLY A 102 -18.59 -10.37 -14.64
C GLY A 102 -19.56 -11.15 -15.51
N GLN A 103 -19.81 -12.42 -15.19
CA GLN A 103 -20.73 -13.29 -15.90
C GLN A 103 -21.79 -13.79 -14.94
N LEU A 104 -23.05 -13.93 -15.40
CA LEU A 104 -24.08 -14.63 -14.65
C LEU A 104 -23.84 -16.13 -14.80
N LEU A 105 -23.62 -16.84 -13.69
CA LEU A 105 -23.51 -18.29 -13.65
C LEU A 105 -24.74 -18.88 -13.00
N ARG A 106 -25.28 -19.90 -13.62
CA ARG A 106 -26.48 -20.61 -13.16
C ARG A 106 -26.23 -22.11 -13.03
N TYR A 107 -26.59 -22.64 -11.88
CA TYR A 107 -26.68 -24.07 -11.66
C TYR A 107 -27.97 -24.38 -10.90
N GLN A 108 -28.91 -25.09 -11.53
CA GLN A 108 -30.27 -25.31 -10.98
C GLN A 108 -30.92 -23.98 -10.57
N ASP A 109 -31.34 -23.85 -9.31
CA ASP A 109 -31.99 -22.65 -8.77
C ASP A 109 -31.02 -21.56 -8.32
N LYS A 110 -29.70 -21.84 -8.33
CA LYS A 110 -28.68 -20.90 -7.92
C LYS A 110 -28.19 -20.06 -9.10
N ALA A 111 -28.26 -18.75 -8.97
CA ALA A 111 -27.79 -17.81 -10.00
C ALA A 111 -27.06 -16.64 -9.35
N PHE A 112 -25.77 -16.45 -9.69
CA PHE A 112 -24.95 -15.37 -9.15
C PHE A 112 -24.08 -14.74 -10.24
N PHE A 113 -23.81 -13.44 -10.10
CA PHE A 113 -22.77 -12.79 -10.88
C PHE A 113 -21.39 -13.09 -10.30
N GLU A 114 -20.51 -13.64 -11.13
CA GLU A 114 -19.11 -13.93 -10.77
C GLU A 114 -18.18 -13.07 -11.61
N SER A 115 -17.26 -12.36 -10.95
CA SER A 115 -16.40 -11.38 -11.63
C SER A 115 -14.95 -11.86 -11.80
N ASN A 116 -14.51 -12.85 -11.06
CA ASN A 116 -13.12 -13.32 -11.05
C ASN A 116 -12.89 -14.49 -12.02
N ILE A 117 -13.39 -14.36 -13.24
CA ILE A 117 -13.19 -15.36 -14.30
C ILE A 117 -12.05 -14.92 -15.21
N ARG A 118 -11.10 -15.84 -15.46
CA ARG A 118 -10.04 -15.64 -16.46
C ARG A 118 -10.20 -16.61 -17.61
N ALA A 119 -10.06 -16.11 -18.82
CA ALA A 119 -9.86 -16.97 -19.98
C ALA A 119 -8.36 -17.11 -20.23
N VAL A 120 -7.86 -18.35 -20.32
CA VAL A 120 -6.43 -18.65 -20.38
C VAL A 120 -6.11 -19.70 -21.43
N ASP A 121 -4.89 -19.68 -21.96
CA ASP A 121 -4.37 -20.77 -22.78
C ASP A 121 -4.16 -22.05 -21.95
N PRO A 122 -4.24 -23.26 -22.55
CA PRO A 122 -3.99 -24.53 -21.82
C PRO A 122 -2.64 -24.60 -21.12
N SER A 123 -1.60 -23.96 -21.70
CA SER A 123 -0.26 -23.85 -21.12
C SER A 123 -0.22 -23.18 -19.74
N PHE A 124 -1.24 -22.41 -19.38
CA PHE A 124 -1.30 -21.66 -18.13
C PHE A 124 -1.12 -22.58 -16.89
N LEU A 125 -1.84 -23.69 -16.82
CA LEU A 125 -1.72 -24.63 -15.69
C LEU A 125 -0.42 -25.41 -15.66
N GLN A 126 0.34 -25.43 -16.76
CA GLN A 126 1.67 -26.04 -16.82
C GLN A 126 2.77 -25.03 -16.45
N MET A 127 2.61 -23.76 -16.83
CA MET A 127 3.54 -22.69 -16.53
C MET A 127 3.46 -22.26 -15.06
N PHE A 128 2.24 -22.16 -14.52
CA PHE A 128 1.96 -21.66 -13.17
C PHE A 128 1.59 -22.78 -12.21
N THR A 129 2.01 -22.65 -10.95
CA THR A 129 1.71 -23.64 -9.90
C THR A 129 0.41 -23.27 -9.20
N PHE A 130 -0.71 -23.69 -9.80
CA PHE A 130 -2.04 -23.65 -9.18
C PHE A 130 -2.55 -25.08 -9.06
N PRO A 131 -2.44 -25.70 -7.85
CA PRO A 131 -2.78 -27.11 -7.68
C PRO A 131 -4.27 -27.39 -7.90
N LEU A 132 -4.57 -28.44 -8.65
CA LEU A 132 -5.92 -28.97 -8.78
C LEU A 132 -6.18 -29.99 -7.65
N LEU A 133 -7.31 -29.85 -6.96
CA LEU A 133 -7.84 -30.84 -6.01
C LEU A 133 -8.49 -32.00 -6.75
N LYS A 134 -9.12 -31.71 -7.90
CA LYS A 134 -9.74 -32.67 -8.81
C LYS A 134 -9.49 -32.25 -10.26
N GLY A 135 -9.39 -33.22 -11.16
CA GLY A 135 -9.07 -32.99 -12.56
C GLY A 135 -7.58 -33.16 -12.85
N ASP A 136 -7.22 -33.05 -14.13
CA ASP A 136 -5.84 -33.16 -14.62
C ASP A 136 -5.43 -31.83 -15.26
N LYS A 137 -4.31 -31.26 -14.81
CA LYS A 137 -3.78 -29.98 -15.31
C LYS A 137 -3.48 -29.95 -16.80
N ASP A 138 -3.18 -31.13 -17.38
CA ASP A 138 -2.80 -31.26 -18.77
C ASP A 138 -4.04 -31.27 -19.72
N THR A 139 -5.23 -31.59 -19.20
CA THR A 139 -6.44 -31.73 -20.01
C THR A 139 -7.62 -30.87 -19.56
N ALA A 140 -7.53 -30.27 -18.37
CA ALA A 140 -8.66 -29.53 -17.80
C ALA A 140 -9.14 -28.33 -18.62
N LEU A 141 -8.29 -27.77 -19.48
CA LEU A 141 -8.58 -26.58 -20.31
C LEU A 141 -8.54 -26.88 -21.83
N ASP A 142 -8.53 -28.13 -22.26
CA ASP A 142 -8.44 -28.48 -23.69
C ASP A 142 -9.74 -28.24 -24.45
N ALA A 143 -10.86 -28.55 -23.84
CA ALA A 143 -12.16 -28.35 -24.49
C ALA A 143 -12.60 -26.89 -24.35
N PRO A 144 -13.10 -26.25 -25.45
CA PRO A 144 -13.49 -24.83 -25.41
C PRO A 144 -14.56 -24.45 -24.38
N HIS A 145 -15.38 -25.42 -23.98
CA HIS A 145 -16.46 -25.26 -23.01
C HIS A 145 -16.13 -25.95 -21.68
N SER A 146 -14.84 -26.11 -21.34
CA SER A 146 -14.42 -26.58 -20.03
C SER A 146 -14.35 -25.41 -19.04
N LEU A 147 -14.55 -25.71 -17.76
CA LEU A 147 -14.47 -24.74 -16.68
C LEU A 147 -13.74 -25.34 -15.49
N VAL A 148 -12.67 -24.71 -15.07
CA VAL A 148 -11.99 -25.01 -13.82
C VAL A 148 -12.44 -24.01 -12.77
N ILE A 149 -12.92 -24.50 -11.62
CA ILE A 149 -13.52 -23.66 -10.57
C ILE A 149 -12.71 -23.79 -9.27
N SER A 150 -12.70 -22.75 -8.43
CA SER A 150 -12.11 -22.82 -7.10
C SER A 150 -12.95 -23.70 -6.15
N GLU A 151 -12.33 -24.16 -5.07
CA GLU A 151 -13.01 -24.87 -3.99
C GLU A 151 -14.18 -24.04 -3.41
N GLU A 152 -14.02 -22.71 -3.31
CA GLU A 152 -15.06 -21.79 -2.82
C GLU A 152 -16.27 -21.76 -3.76
N ILE A 153 -16.03 -21.70 -5.07
CA ILE A 153 -17.09 -21.78 -6.10
C ILE A 153 -17.75 -23.16 -6.11
N ALA A 154 -16.95 -24.22 -6.00
CA ALA A 154 -17.50 -25.59 -5.89
C ALA A 154 -18.45 -25.70 -4.69
N GLN A 155 -18.07 -25.22 -3.54
CA GLN A 155 -18.90 -25.23 -2.33
C GLN A 155 -20.17 -24.35 -2.49
N LYS A 156 -20.04 -23.17 -3.13
CA LYS A 156 -21.15 -22.21 -3.34
C LYS A 156 -22.25 -22.81 -4.21
N TYR A 157 -21.90 -23.43 -5.33
CA TYR A 157 -22.87 -23.94 -6.29
C TYR A 157 -23.32 -25.39 -6.00
N PHE A 158 -22.38 -26.26 -5.62
CA PHE A 158 -22.64 -27.70 -5.54
C PHE A 158 -22.78 -28.21 -4.10
N SER A 159 -22.39 -27.39 -3.10
CA SER A 159 -22.39 -27.78 -1.69
C SER A 159 -21.59 -29.10 -1.47
N ASP A 160 -22.23 -30.23 -1.12
CA ASP A 160 -21.57 -31.50 -0.93
C ASP A 160 -21.57 -32.40 -2.21
N GLU A 161 -22.17 -31.96 -3.30
CA GLU A 161 -22.14 -32.72 -4.56
C GLU A 161 -20.76 -32.65 -5.22
N ASP A 162 -20.37 -33.71 -5.92
CA ASP A 162 -19.18 -33.72 -6.75
C ASP A 162 -19.40 -32.77 -7.96
N PRO A 163 -18.63 -31.70 -8.11
CA PRO A 163 -18.77 -30.76 -9.22
C PRO A 163 -18.26 -31.31 -10.57
N MET A 164 -17.44 -32.36 -10.56
CA MET A 164 -16.81 -32.89 -11.77
C MET A 164 -17.86 -33.36 -12.80
N GLY A 165 -17.72 -32.90 -14.06
CA GLY A 165 -18.64 -33.22 -15.15
C GLY A 165 -20.01 -32.54 -15.08
N LYS A 166 -20.28 -31.72 -14.05
CA LYS A 166 -21.52 -30.93 -13.98
C LYS A 166 -21.48 -29.75 -14.95
N VAL A 167 -22.65 -29.31 -15.40
CA VAL A 167 -22.80 -28.22 -16.35
C VAL A 167 -23.26 -26.95 -15.63
N ILE A 168 -22.54 -25.85 -15.84
CA ILE A 168 -22.90 -24.51 -15.40
C ILE A 168 -23.30 -23.70 -16.65
N THR A 169 -24.45 -23.05 -16.61
CA THR A 169 -24.91 -22.16 -17.69
C THR A 169 -24.40 -20.74 -17.40
N VAL A 170 -23.71 -20.17 -18.38
CA VAL A 170 -23.18 -18.79 -18.34
C VAL A 170 -24.08 -17.89 -19.17
N ASN A 171 -24.51 -16.75 -18.60
CA ASN A 171 -25.39 -15.74 -19.23
C ASN A 171 -26.64 -16.35 -19.85
N ASN A 172 -27.23 -17.34 -19.21
CA ASN A 172 -28.43 -18.07 -19.61
C ASN A 172 -28.36 -18.77 -20.99
N THR A 173 -27.23 -18.76 -21.68
CA THR A 173 -27.10 -19.23 -23.07
C THR A 173 -25.96 -20.20 -23.34
N ILE A 174 -24.88 -20.14 -22.57
CA ILE A 174 -23.66 -20.91 -22.87
C ILE A 174 -23.40 -21.92 -21.76
N GLU A 175 -23.25 -23.17 -22.11
CA GLU A 175 -23.00 -24.26 -21.19
C GLU A 175 -21.51 -24.55 -21.09
N PHE A 176 -20.99 -24.60 -19.84
CA PHE A 176 -19.64 -25.02 -19.52
C PHE A 176 -19.68 -26.26 -18.62
N THR A 177 -18.81 -27.21 -18.90
CA THR A 177 -18.63 -28.41 -18.08
C THR A 177 -17.49 -28.20 -17.08
N VAL A 178 -17.70 -28.51 -15.81
CA VAL A 178 -16.65 -28.47 -14.79
C VAL A 178 -15.66 -29.61 -15.02
N THR A 179 -14.42 -29.28 -15.33
CA THR A 179 -13.32 -30.20 -15.66
C THR A 179 -12.21 -30.23 -14.62
N GLY A 180 -12.25 -29.33 -13.66
CA GLY A 180 -11.28 -29.29 -12.56
C GLY A 180 -11.75 -28.46 -11.39
N VAL A 181 -11.20 -28.76 -10.22
CA VAL A 181 -11.37 -27.98 -8.98
C VAL A 181 -10.01 -27.54 -8.51
N LEU A 182 -9.79 -26.23 -8.44
CA LEU A 182 -8.57 -25.62 -7.92
C LEU A 182 -8.58 -25.52 -6.39
N GLN A 183 -7.44 -25.71 -5.79
CA GLN A 183 -7.20 -25.22 -4.44
C GLN A 183 -7.34 -23.67 -4.44
N LYS A 184 -7.76 -23.09 -3.30
CA LYS A 184 -7.83 -21.64 -3.15
C LYS A 184 -6.54 -20.98 -3.62
N VAL A 185 -6.67 -19.97 -4.49
CA VAL A 185 -5.53 -19.18 -4.94
C VAL A 185 -4.90 -18.47 -3.74
N PRO A 186 -3.58 -18.58 -3.54
CA PRO A 186 -2.93 -17.92 -2.41
C PRO A 186 -3.14 -16.40 -2.45
N HIS A 187 -3.36 -15.80 -1.27
CA HIS A 187 -3.58 -14.34 -1.15
C HIS A 187 -2.38 -13.51 -1.66
N ASN A 188 -1.17 -14.08 -1.62
CA ASN A 188 0.07 -13.49 -2.11
C ASN A 188 0.36 -13.81 -3.59
N SER A 189 -0.68 -13.98 -4.39
CA SER A 189 -0.60 -13.99 -5.86
C SER A 189 -1.14 -12.69 -6.42
N HIS A 190 -0.47 -12.08 -7.41
CA HIS A 190 -1.02 -10.92 -8.11
C HIS A 190 -2.13 -11.32 -9.09
N LEU A 191 -2.13 -12.56 -9.58
CA LEU A 191 -3.24 -13.14 -10.33
C LEU A 191 -4.25 -13.74 -9.36
N GLN A 192 -5.35 -13.02 -9.14
CA GLN A 192 -6.50 -13.53 -8.37
C GLN A 192 -7.61 -13.93 -9.33
N PHE A 193 -8.14 -15.12 -9.14
CA PHE A 193 -9.25 -15.66 -9.92
C PHE A 193 -9.95 -16.78 -9.14
N ASP A 194 -11.22 -16.95 -9.44
CA ASP A 194 -12.04 -18.01 -8.87
C ASP A 194 -12.36 -19.11 -9.92
N MET A 195 -12.23 -18.76 -11.19
CA MET A 195 -12.53 -19.67 -12.29
C MET A 195 -11.60 -19.42 -13.48
N LEU A 196 -11.29 -20.52 -14.19
CA LEU A 196 -10.55 -20.50 -15.45
C LEU A 196 -11.41 -21.14 -16.55
N ALA A 197 -11.52 -20.43 -17.66
CA ALA A 197 -12.11 -20.91 -18.93
C ALA A 197 -11.01 -20.96 -20.00
N PRO A 198 -11.11 -21.82 -21.04
CA PRO A 198 -10.17 -21.83 -22.12
C PRO A 198 -10.25 -20.57 -22.99
N TYR A 199 -9.11 -20.03 -23.37
CA TYR A 199 -9.00 -18.91 -24.31
C TYR A 199 -9.68 -19.22 -25.67
N ALA A 200 -9.61 -20.48 -26.11
CA ALA A 200 -10.25 -20.97 -27.33
C ALA A 200 -11.77 -20.69 -27.40
N PHE A 201 -12.43 -20.51 -26.25
CA PHE A 201 -13.83 -20.10 -26.22
C PHE A 201 -14.00 -18.67 -26.78
N LEU A 202 -13.12 -17.73 -26.42
CA LEU A 202 -13.18 -16.35 -26.92
C LEU A 202 -12.91 -16.26 -28.40
N GLU A 203 -12.00 -17.08 -28.95
CA GLU A 203 -11.69 -17.15 -30.35
C GLU A 203 -12.92 -17.65 -31.14
N LYS A 204 -13.54 -18.75 -30.69
CA LYS A 204 -14.75 -19.28 -31.32
C LYS A 204 -15.95 -18.33 -31.25
N ALA A 205 -16.03 -17.53 -30.19
CA ALA A 205 -17.08 -16.52 -30.05
C ALA A 205 -16.80 -15.23 -30.83
N GLY A 206 -15.70 -15.14 -31.58
CA GLY A 206 -15.30 -13.94 -32.34
C GLY A 206 -14.99 -12.73 -31.45
N ARG A 207 -14.56 -12.98 -30.20
CA ARG A 207 -14.28 -11.93 -29.21
C ARG A 207 -12.79 -11.59 -29.10
N THR A 208 -11.99 -11.95 -30.09
CA THR A 208 -10.56 -11.68 -30.16
C THR A 208 -10.26 -10.78 -31.34
N ASP A 209 -9.31 -9.88 -31.18
CA ASP A 209 -8.75 -9.03 -32.22
C ASP A 209 -7.44 -9.66 -32.75
N GLN A 210 -7.22 -9.62 -34.05
CA GLN A 210 -5.99 -10.12 -34.67
C GLN A 210 -4.97 -9.01 -34.95
N SER A 211 -5.27 -7.77 -34.60
CA SER A 211 -4.37 -6.63 -34.75
C SER A 211 -3.28 -6.65 -33.67
N PHE A 212 -2.04 -6.36 -34.05
CA PHE A 212 -0.95 -6.12 -33.12
C PHE A 212 -0.95 -4.69 -32.52
N GLY A 213 -1.85 -3.83 -32.96
CA GLY A 213 -2.05 -2.49 -32.43
C GLY A 213 -3.12 -2.35 -31.34
N SER A 214 -3.76 -3.46 -30.92
CA SER A 214 -4.88 -3.46 -29.97
C SER A 214 -4.52 -4.23 -28.69
N ASN A 215 -4.25 -3.53 -27.60
CA ASN A 215 -3.79 -4.08 -26.32
C ASN A 215 -4.96 -4.31 -25.36
N SER A 216 -5.18 -5.56 -24.95
CA SER A 216 -6.34 -5.89 -24.11
C SER A 216 -6.12 -7.06 -23.15
N ILE A 217 -4.98 -7.78 -23.28
CA ILE A 217 -4.73 -9.02 -22.52
C ILE A 217 -3.37 -9.01 -21.86
N PHE A 218 -3.17 -9.87 -20.87
CA PHE A 218 -1.85 -10.15 -20.33
C PHE A 218 -1.23 -11.32 -21.09
N THR A 219 0.04 -11.17 -21.47
CA THR A 219 0.85 -12.26 -22.05
C THR A 219 1.98 -12.59 -21.09
N PHE A 220 2.06 -13.86 -20.69
CA PHE A 220 3.15 -14.39 -19.89
C PHE A 220 3.99 -15.35 -20.73
N VAL A 221 5.28 -15.38 -20.47
CA VAL A 221 6.22 -16.28 -21.12
C VAL A 221 7.08 -17.02 -20.09
N GLN A 222 7.46 -18.25 -20.42
CA GLN A 222 8.44 -19.02 -19.69
C GLN A 222 9.70 -19.12 -20.55
N LEU A 223 10.84 -18.73 -20.00
CA LEU A 223 12.13 -18.87 -20.69
C LEU A 223 12.70 -20.28 -20.56
N GLU A 224 13.48 -20.69 -21.55
CA GLU A 224 14.27 -21.93 -21.53
C GLU A 224 15.39 -21.85 -20.48
N GLU A 225 15.84 -23.00 -19.99
CA GLU A 225 16.96 -23.07 -19.05
C GLU A 225 18.25 -22.55 -19.67
N GLY A 226 18.94 -21.68 -18.94
CA GLY A 226 20.21 -21.11 -19.38
C GLY A 226 20.12 -19.87 -20.28
N VAL A 227 18.91 -19.47 -20.68
CA VAL A 227 18.67 -18.24 -21.45
C VAL A 227 18.56 -17.05 -20.50
N THR A 228 19.23 -15.95 -20.84
CA THR A 228 19.18 -14.74 -20.00
C THR A 228 18.06 -13.79 -20.43
N LEU A 229 17.51 -13.05 -19.45
CA LEU A 229 16.51 -12.00 -19.70
C LEU A 229 16.99 -10.98 -20.75
N ALA A 230 18.27 -10.59 -20.71
CA ALA A 230 18.82 -9.60 -21.63
C ALA A 230 18.82 -10.07 -23.10
N GLU A 231 19.18 -11.34 -23.34
CA GLU A 231 19.17 -11.94 -24.68
C GLU A 231 17.77 -11.99 -25.28
N VAL A 232 16.74 -12.30 -24.48
CA VAL A 232 15.36 -12.34 -24.97
C VAL A 232 14.82 -10.94 -25.18
N ASN A 233 15.09 -10.00 -24.29
CA ASN A 233 14.69 -8.60 -24.45
C ASN A 233 15.26 -7.98 -25.73
N GLU A 234 16.52 -8.26 -26.08
CA GLU A 234 17.11 -7.81 -27.34
C GLU A 234 16.37 -8.36 -28.57
N LYS A 235 15.96 -9.62 -28.54
CA LYS A 235 15.24 -10.26 -29.65
C LYS A 235 13.80 -9.76 -29.82
N ILE A 236 13.11 -9.48 -28.71
CA ILE A 236 11.72 -9.03 -28.75
C ILE A 236 11.58 -7.51 -28.90
N PHE A 237 12.65 -6.75 -28.66
CA PHE A 237 12.68 -5.32 -28.88
C PHE A 237 12.28 -5.01 -30.32
N GLY A 238 11.30 -4.19 -30.57
CA GLY A 238 10.80 -3.88 -31.90
C GLY A 238 9.91 -4.98 -32.54
N PHE A 239 9.57 -6.07 -31.86
CA PHE A 239 8.74 -7.16 -32.37
C PHE A 239 7.39 -6.67 -32.93
N ILE A 240 6.76 -5.70 -32.26
CA ILE A 240 5.51 -5.08 -32.72
C ILE A 240 5.75 -4.26 -33.98
N ARG A 241 6.84 -3.50 -34.06
CA ARG A 241 7.15 -2.63 -35.22
C ARG A 241 7.37 -3.40 -36.51
N THR A 242 7.80 -4.67 -36.45
CA THR A 242 7.93 -5.51 -37.64
C THR A 242 6.57 -5.85 -38.29
N ARG A 243 5.47 -5.78 -37.52
CA ARG A 243 4.10 -6.09 -37.93
C ARG A 243 3.24 -4.85 -38.13
N GLU A 244 3.47 -3.85 -37.32
CA GLU A 244 2.82 -2.55 -37.37
C GLU A 244 3.90 -1.47 -37.52
N PRO A 245 4.38 -1.18 -38.73
CA PRO A 245 5.52 -0.27 -38.95
C PRO A 245 5.32 1.15 -38.42
N GLN A 246 4.08 1.58 -38.20
CA GLN A 246 3.75 2.88 -37.62
C GLN A 246 3.68 2.85 -36.09
N SER A 247 3.81 1.67 -35.49
CA SER A 247 3.80 1.54 -34.02
C SER A 247 5.08 2.10 -33.41
N ALA A 248 4.92 2.85 -32.35
CA ALA A 248 6.03 3.37 -31.53
C ALA A 248 6.29 2.48 -30.29
N THR A 249 5.98 1.17 -30.39
CA THR A 249 5.98 0.24 -29.27
C THR A 249 7.19 -0.69 -29.30
N ASP A 250 7.83 -0.81 -28.15
CA ASP A 250 8.87 -1.81 -27.85
C ASP A 250 8.37 -2.77 -26.76
N LEU A 251 8.79 -4.03 -26.85
CA LEU A 251 8.47 -5.04 -25.84
C LEU A 251 9.61 -5.18 -24.82
N GLU A 252 9.22 -5.45 -23.57
CA GLU A 252 10.14 -5.77 -22.49
C GLU A 252 9.55 -6.88 -21.61
N LEU A 253 10.40 -7.71 -21.01
CA LEU A 253 9.99 -8.75 -20.07
C LEU A 253 10.17 -8.29 -18.63
N MET A 254 9.08 -8.29 -17.87
CA MET A 254 9.05 -8.06 -16.42
C MET A 254 9.10 -9.40 -15.67
N PRO A 255 10.11 -9.65 -14.80
CA PRO A 255 10.12 -10.85 -13.97
C PRO A 255 8.84 -10.99 -13.15
N TYR A 256 8.20 -12.15 -13.21
CA TYR A 256 6.90 -12.41 -12.57
C TYR A 256 6.88 -12.07 -11.08
N THR A 257 7.93 -12.44 -10.34
CA THR A 257 8.08 -12.15 -8.91
C THR A 257 8.30 -10.67 -8.57
N ARG A 258 8.47 -9.81 -9.57
CA ARG A 258 8.64 -8.36 -9.39
C ARG A 258 7.40 -7.56 -9.70
N ILE A 259 6.39 -8.16 -10.32
CA ILE A 259 5.17 -7.46 -10.77
C ILE A 259 4.51 -6.74 -9.60
N HIS A 260 4.22 -7.44 -8.50
CA HIS A 260 3.54 -6.86 -7.35
C HIS A 260 4.20 -5.59 -6.79
N LEU A 261 5.53 -5.59 -6.69
CA LEU A 261 6.28 -4.49 -6.08
C LEU A 261 6.67 -3.37 -7.04
N HIS A 262 6.89 -3.72 -8.32
CA HIS A 262 7.52 -2.82 -9.29
C HIS A 262 6.67 -2.54 -10.52
N GLN A 263 5.44 -3.06 -10.58
CA GLN A 263 4.54 -2.78 -11.70
C GLN A 263 4.39 -1.28 -11.90
N HIS A 264 4.44 -0.88 -13.14
CA HIS A 264 4.33 0.49 -13.59
C HIS A 264 3.34 0.57 -14.75
N PHE A 265 2.48 1.57 -14.77
CA PHE A 265 1.51 1.83 -15.83
C PHE A 265 1.39 3.33 -16.03
N GLY A 266 1.28 3.79 -17.28
CA GLY A 266 1.16 5.20 -17.62
C GLY A 266 2.50 5.89 -17.87
N PHE A 267 2.46 7.21 -17.99
CA PHE A 267 3.65 8.05 -18.26
C PHE A 267 4.52 8.28 -17.03
N GLU A 268 3.92 8.30 -15.86
CA GLU A 268 4.62 8.69 -14.64
C GLU A 268 4.97 7.47 -13.79
N LYS A 269 6.21 7.43 -13.36
CA LYS A 269 6.68 6.39 -12.46
C LYS A 269 6.16 6.66 -11.06
N THR A 270 4.99 6.11 -10.74
CA THR A 270 4.43 6.19 -9.39
C THR A 270 5.23 5.33 -8.41
N MET A 271 5.21 5.72 -7.12
CA MET A 271 5.79 4.89 -6.07
C MET A 271 4.94 3.61 -5.93
N GLY A 272 5.44 2.51 -6.48
CA GLY A 272 4.81 1.19 -6.34
C GLY A 272 4.83 0.67 -4.89
N ALA A 273 4.30 -0.54 -4.69
CA ALA A 273 4.29 -1.20 -3.37
C ALA A 273 5.69 -1.31 -2.74
N ALA A 274 6.75 -1.41 -3.55
CA ALA A 274 8.14 -1.39 -3.09
C ALA A 274 8.48 -0.16 -2.23
N GLY A 275 7.96 1.02 -2.56
CA GLY A 275 8.19 2.22 -1.78
C GLY A 275 7.65 2.12 -0.35
N TYR A 276 6.49 1.52 -0.18
CA TYR A 276 5.92 1.28 1.15
C TYR A 276 6.71 0.24 1.93
N VAL A 277 7.21 -0.81 1.29
CA VAL A 277 8.11 -1.80 1.91
C VAL A 277 9.35 -1.12 2.48
N TYR A 278 9.98 -0.18 1.73
CA TYR A 278 11.12 0.59 2.23
C TYR A 278 10.75 1.48 3.41
N ILE A 279 9.66 2.22 3.33
CA ILE A 279 9.20 3.12 4.41
C ILE A 279 8.93 2.33 5.69
N PHE A 280 8.17 1.24 5.62
CA PHE A 280 7.87 0.41 6.78
C PHE A 280 9.11 -0.27 7.36
N SER A 281 10.04 -0.73 6.53
CA SER A 281 11.33 -1.29 6.98
C SER A 281 12.16 -0.26 7.76
N ILE A 282 12.21 1.00 7.29
CA ILE A 282 12.88 2.09 7.99
C ILE A 282 12.19 2.38 9.33
N ILE A 283 10.86 2.38 9.36
CA ILE A 283 10.10 2.60 10.59
C ILE A 283 10.34 1.49 11.60
N ALA A 284 10.30 0.22 11.18
CA ALA A 284 10.61 -0.92 12.04
C ALA A 284 12.01 -0.77 12.67
N PHE A 285 12.99 -0.40 11.85
CA PHE A 285 14.36 -0.15 12.30
C PHE A 285 14.41 1.03 13.30
N PHE A 286 13.74 2.14 13.02
CA PHE A 286 13.73 3.31 13.91
C PHE A 286 13.07 2.99 15.26
N VAL A 287 11.93 2.31 15.25
CA VAL A 287 11.23 1.91 16.49
C VAL A 287 12.10 0.99 17.32
N LEU A 288 12.78 0.03 16.70
CA LEU A 288 13.70 -0.88 17.39
C LEU A 288 14.91 -0.14 17.97
N ILE A 289 15.50 0.80 17.22
CA ILE A 289 16.62 1.64 17.68
C ILE A 289 16.18 2.54 18.84
N ILE A 290 14.99 3.15 18.79
CA ILE A 290 14.45 3.96 19.89
C ILE A 290 14.33 3.10 21.16
N ALA A 291 13.83 1.86 21.04
CA ALA A 291 13.75 0.93 22.18
C ALA A 291 15.13 0.56 22.73
N CYS A 292 16.11 0.30 21.86
CA CYS A 292 17.51 0.05 22.26
C CYS A 292 18.15 1.25 22.97
N ILE A 293 17.95 2.47 22.43
CA ILE A 293 18.44 3.72 23.02
C ILE A 293 17.82 3.93 24.40
N ASN A 294 16.53 3.66 24.54
CA ASN A 294 15.85 3.73 25.82
C ASN A 294 16.53 2.82 26.86
N PHE A 295 16.77 1.56 26.51
CA PHE A 295 17.49 0.63 27.37
C PHE A 295 18.89 1.15 27.71
N MET A 296 19.67 1.63 26.72
CA MET A 296 21.01 2.19 26.93
C MET A 296 20.99 3.39 27.91
N ASN A 297 20.03 4.30 27.73
CA ASN A 297 19.87 5.48 28.58
C ASN A 297 19.65 5.09 30.03
N LEU A 298 18.75 4.15 30.29
CA LEU A 298 18.43 3.68 31.64
C LEU A 298 19.55 2.85 32.26
N ALA A 299 20.20 1.99 31.47
CA ALA A 299 21.34 1.19 31.92
C ALA A 299 22.56 2.08 32.27
N THR A 300 22.80 3.12 31.45
CA THR A 300 23.88 4.10 31.68
C THR A 300 23.60 4.97 32.87
N ALA A 301 22.36 5.44 33.04
CA ALA A 301 21.96 6.21 34.19
C ALA A 301 22.31 5.47 35.51
N ARG A 302 22.05 4.17 35.56
CA ARG A 302 22.29 3.34 36.71
C ARG A 302 23.74 2.91 36.90
N SER A 303 24.58 3.13 35.90
CA SER A 303 26.00 2.73 35.93
C SER A 303 26.79 3.30 37.11
N ALA A 304 26.44 4.50 37.61
CA ALA A 304 27.07 5.11 38.76
C ALA A 304 26.93 4.26 40.06
N ASN A 305 25.77 3.63 40.24
CA ASN A 305 25.53 2.76 41.42
C ASN A 305 26.26 1.40 41.28
N ARG A 306 26.52 0.96 40.06
CA ARG A 306 27.26 -0.28 39.75
C ARG A 306 28.77 -0.08 39.69
N ALA A 307 29.26 1.18 39.63
CA ALA A 307 30.67 1.47 39.54
C ALA A 307 31.44 0.90 40.73
N LYS A 308 30.89 1.01 41.97
CA LYS A 308 31.50 0.45 43.18
C LYS A 308 31.65 -1.08 43.09
N GLU A 309 30.62 -1.79 42.62
CA GLU A 309 30.63 -3.24 42.40
C GLU A 309 31.69 -3.65 41.38
N VAL A 310 31.73 -2.97 40.22
CA VAL A 310 32.73 -3.21 39.19
C VAL A 310 34.14 -2.93 39.65
N GLY A 311 34.34 -1.81 40.42
CA GLY A 311 35.61 -1.47 41.01
C GLY A 311 36.11 -2.54 41.96
N LEU A 312 35.25 -3.04 42.86
CA LEU A 312 35.58 -4.12 43.80
C LEU A 312 35.98 -5.40 43.06
N ARG A 313 35.20 -5.80 42.06
CA ARG A 313 35.51 -7.00 41.23
C ARG A 313 36.85 -6.90 40.53
N LYS A 314 37.21 -5.72 40.02
CA LYS A 314 38.52 -5.51 39.37
C LYS A 314 39.67 -5.58 40.39
N VAL A 315 39.46 -5.11 41.61
CA VAL A 315 40.46 -5.24 42.68
C VAL A 315 40.71 -6.71 43.07
N VAL A 316 39.64 -7.53 42.98
CA VAL A 316 39.70 -9.01 43.21
C VAL A 316 40.18 -9.76 41.98
N GLY A 317 40.63 -9.07 40.91
CA GLY A 317 41.27 -9.69 39.73
C GLY A 317 40.35 -9.96 38.52
N ALA A 318 39.14 -9.41 38.46
CA ALA A 318 38.27 -9.59 37.27
C ALA A 318 38.84 -8.86 36.05
N LEU A 319 39.03 -9.60 34.94
CA LEU A 319 39.45 -9.06 33.66
C LEU A 319 38.34 -8.21 33.03
N ARG A 320 38.73 -7.19 32.25
CA ARG A 320 37.79 -6.35 31.49
C ARG A 320 36.88 -7.15 30.58
N SER A 321 37.39 -8.18 29.95
CA SER A 321 36.62 -9.08 29.04
C SER A 321 35.53 -9.86 29.80
N HIS A 322 35.76 -10.24 31.08
CA HIS A 322 34.74 -10.91 31.88
C HIS A 322 33.55 -9.98 32.20
N LEU A 323 33.83 -8.72 32.48
CA LEU A 323 32.82 -7.70 32.74
C LEU A 323 32.03 -7.38 31.47
N ILE A 324 32.70 -7.23 30.33
CA ILE A 324 32.05 -7.04 29.00
C ILE A 324 31.07 -8.19 28.68
N ARG A 325 31.56 -9.43 28.79
CA ARG A 325 30.71 -10.64 28.57
C ARG A 325 29.53 -10.69 29.54
N GLN A 326 29.71 -10.29 30.78
CA GLN A 326 28.62 -10.26 31.75
C GLN A 326 27.54 -9.23 31.39
N PHE A 327 27.90 -7.99 31.01
CA PHE A 327 26.94 -6.97 30.63
C PHE A 327 26.20 -7.30 29.33
N TYR A 328 26.89 -7.87 28.33
CA TYR A 328 26.23 -8.36 27.13
C TYR A 328 25.26 -9.52 27.44
N SER A 329 25.67 -10.49 28.26
CA SER A 329 24.79 -11.56 28.68
C SER A 329 23.55 -11.04 29.42
N GLU A 330 23.69 -10.05 30.28
CA GLU A 330 22.55 -9.39 30.95
C GLU A 330 21.59 -8.77 29.93
N SER A 331 22.12 -7.99 28.97
CA SER A 331 21.31 -7.33 27.97
C SER A 331 20.60 -8.33 27.01
N VAL A 332 21.26 -9.43 26.64
CA VAL A 332 20.67 -10.50 25.83
C VAL A 332 19.54 -11.20 26.61
N ILE A 333 19.71 -11.43 27.93
CA ILE A 333 18.63 -12.01 28.75
C ILE A 333 17.41 -11.07 28.81
N PHE A 334 17.62 -9.75 28.99
CA PHE A 334 16.53 -8.78 28.93
C PHE A 334 15.84 -8.79 27.56
N ALA A 335 16.62 -8.83 26.48
CA ALA A 335 16.09 -8.92 25.11
C ALA A 335 15.30 -10.22 24.88
N THR A 336 15.77 -11.36 25.41
CA THR A 336 15.07 -12.64 25.30
C THR A 336 13.73 -12.62 26.05
N ILE A 337 13.69 -12.08 27.26
CA ILE A 337 12.43 -11.93 28.01
C ILE A 337 11.48 -10.98 27.25
N ALA A 338 12.01 -9.87 26.75
CA ALA A 338 11.24 -8.92 25.94
C ALA A 338 10.71 -9.56 24.65
N LEU A 339 11.49 -10.43 23.99
CA LEU A 339 11.05 -11.17 22.80
C LEU A 339 9.86 -12.09 23.10
N VAL A 340 9.91 -12.85 24.21
CA VAL A 340 8.78 -13.73 24.59
C VAL A 340 7.51 -12.93 24.80
N LEU A 341 7.61 -11.77 25.47
CA LEU A 341 6.47 -10.86 25.63
C LEU A 341 6.06 -10.23 24.31
N ALA A 342 7.00 -9.85 23.44
CA ALA A 342 6.72 -9.31 22.13
C ALA A 342 5.99 -10.34 21.26
N ALA A 343 6.42 -11.61 21.25
CA ALA A 343 5.74 -12.68 20.53
C ALA A 343 4.30 -12.89 21.04
N ALA A 344 4.09 -12.83 22.35
CA ALA A 344 2.74 -12.92 22.94
C ALA A 344 1.87 -11.71 22.51
N ILE A 345 2.43 -10.48 22.54
CA ILE A 345 1.73 -9.26 22.07
C ILE A 345 1.39 -9.39 20.57
N VAL A 346 2.34 -9.83 19.75
CA VAL A 346 2.12 -10.02 18.30
C VAL A 346 1.00 -11.04 18.06
N THR A 347 1.04 -12.21 18.72
CA THR A 347 0.00 -13.24 18.56
C THR A 347 -1.39 -12.71 18.93
N LEU A 348 -1.48 -11.88 19.97
CA LEU A 348 -2.75 -11.28 20.38
C LEU A 348 -3.24 -10.19 19.39
N LEU A 349 -2.32 -9.39 18.86
CA LEU A 349 -2.67 -8.26 17.98
C LEU A 349 -2.72 -8.65 16.49
N LEU A 350 -2.18 -9.80 16.09
CA LEU A 350 -2.09 -10.22 14.70
C LEU A 350 -3.46 -10.25 13.97
N PRO A 351 -4.56 -10.78 14.57
CA PRO A 351 -5.86 -10.73 13.90
C PRO A 351 -6.35 -9.31 13.63
N ALA A 352 -6.21 -8.40 14.60
CA ALA A 352 -6.58 -6.99 14.45
C ALA A 352 -5.67 -6.28 13.43
N PHE A 353 -4.38 -6.61 13.41
CA PHE A 353 -3.43 -6.08 12.46
C PHE A 353 -3.71 -6.59 11.03
N SER A 354 -4.06 -7.88 10.87
CA SER A 354 -4.48 -8.47 9.60
C SER A 354 -5.72 -7.78 9.04
N SER A 355 -6.75 -7.57 9.87
CA SER A 355 -7.96 -6.84 9.47
C SER A 355 -7.65 -5.38 9.07
N LEU A 356 -6.77 -4.70 9.81
CA LEU A 356 -6.36 -3.32 9.49
C LEU A 356 -5.56 -3.24 8.17
N ALA A 357 -4.69 -4.23 7.93
CA ALA A 357 -3.89 -4.33 6.71
C ALA A 357 -4.69 -4.88 5.52
N ASP A 358 -5.88 -5.45 5.76
CA ASP A 358 -6.69 -6.21 4.79
C ASP A 358 -5.89 -7.33 4.11
N LYS A 359 -5.22 -8.12 4.94
CA LYS A 359 -4.35 -9.21 4.50
C LYS A 359 -4.46 -10.41 5.44
N GLU A 360 -4.34 -11.61 4.91
CA GLU A 360 -4.28 -12.85 5.68
C GLU A 360 -2.86 -13.07 6.25
N LEU A 361 -2.46 -12.22 7.22
CA LEU A 361 -1.13 -12.30 7.80
C LEU A 361 -1.02 -13.43 8.80
N SER A 362 0.05 -14.21 8.72
CA SER A 362 0.33 -15.33 9.60
C SER A 362 1.79 -15.41 10.00
N TRP A 363 2.09 -16.13 11.06
CA TRP A 363 3.47 -16.41 11.45
C TRP A 363 4.22 -17.26 10.41
N ASN A 364 3.54 -17.91 9.48
CA ASN A 364 4.16 -18.91 8.59
C ASN A 364 4.52 -18.37 7.19
N VAL A 365 4.63 -17.06 7.02
CA VAL A 365 4.90 -16.42 5.71
C VAL A 365 6.17 -16.93 5.02
N SER A 366 7.19 -17.33 5.78
CA SER A 366 8.50 -17.72 5.23
C SER A 366 9.00 -19.07 5.72
N GLY A 367 8.14 -19.86 6.36
CA GLY A 367 8.51 -21.11 7.00
C GLY A 367 9.14 -20.94 8.38
N ILE A 368 9.00 -21.98 9.23
CA ILE A 368 9.41 -21.96 10.64
C ILE A 368 10.90 -21.61 10.82
N GLY A 369 11.76 -22.10 9.93
CA GLY A 369 13.22 -21.86 10.02
C GLY A 369 13.59 -20.39 9.84
N ALA A 370 13.02 -19.70 8.87
CA ALA A 370 13.28 -18.28 8.62
C ALA A 370 12.78 -17.41 9.79
N ILE A 371 11.62 -17.75 10.36
CA ILE A 371 11.08 -17.05 11.53
C ILE A 371 12.01 -17.19 12.73
N LEU A 372 12.48 -18.41 13.03
CA LEU A 372 13.40 -18.64 14.15
C LEU A 372 14.72 -17.86 13.95
N ILE A 373 15.27 -17.85 12.74
CA ILE A 373 16.48 -17.05 12.42
C ILE A 373 16.19 -15.55 12.62
N GLY A 374 15.04 -15.06 12.16
CA GLY A 374 14.64 -13.65 12.35
C GLY A 374 14.49 -13.29 13.84
N LEU A 375 13.81 -14.12 14.63
CA LEU A 375 13.64 -13.90 16.06
C LEU A 375 14.98 -13.90 16.83
N ILE A 376 15.88 -14.84 16.50
CA ILE A 376 17.23 -14.89 17.05
C ILE A 376 18.01 -13.63 16.61
N GLY A 377 17.93 -13.26 15.34
CA GLY A 377 18.58 -12.08 14.80
C GLY A 377 18.17 -10.79 15.51
N ILE A 378 16.86 -10.56 15.66
CA ILE A 378 16.32 -9.39 16.37
C ILE A 378 16.77 -9.40 17.84
N THR A 379 16.76 -10.56 18.51
CA THR A 379 17.18 -10.67 19.92
C THR A 379 18.67 -10.35 20.07
N LEU A 380 19.51 -10.95 19.25
CA LEU A 380 20.96 -10.70 19.29
C LEU A 380 21.29 -9.26 18.93
N PHE A 381 20.70 -8.72 17.87
CA PHE A 381 20.85 -7.33 17.47
C PHE A 381 20.48 -6.39 18.63
N THR A 382 19.29 -6.56 19.19
CA THR A 382 18.79 -5.76 20.32
C THR A 382 19.70 -5.89 21.55
N GLY A 383 20.07 -7.11 21.93
CA GLY A 383 20.94 -7.38 23.08
C GLY A 383 22.34 -6.78 22.91
N ILE A 384 22.92 -6.88 21.71
CA ILE A 384 24.25 -6.31 21.40
C ILE A 384 24.18 -4.79 21.36
N VAL A 385 23.25 -4.20 20.62
CA VAL A 385 23.13 -2.74 20.49
C VAL A 385 22.81 -2.12 21.85
N ALA A 386 21.79 -2.60 22.55
CA ALA A 386 21.38 -2.09 23.84
C ALA A 386 22.47 -2.29 24.93
N GLY A 387 23.22 -3.39 24.88
CA GLY A 387 24.30 -3.71 25.81
C GLY A 387 25.64 -3.07 25.49
N SER A 388 25.85 -2.52 24.30
CA SER A 388 27.14 -2.06 23.79
C SER A 388 27.78 -0.98 24.68
N TYR A 389 27.07 0.11 24.90
CA TYR A 389 27.60 1.21 25.70
C TYR A 389 27.75 0.87 27.20
N PRO A 390 26.76 0.28 27.90
CA PRO A 390 26.94 -0.18 29.25
C PRO A 390 28.15 -1.10 29.44
N ALA A 391 28.33 -2.07 28.53
CA ALA A 391 29.45 -3.00 28.59
C ALA A 391 30.79 -2.32 28.40
N LEU A 392 30.95 -1.46 27.42
CA LEU A 392 32.19 -0.77 27.12
C LEU A 392 32.53 0.30 28.18
N PHE A 393 31.53 1.09 28.60
CA PHE A 393 31.70 2.18 29.56
C PHE A 393 31.98 1.69 30.95
N LEU A 394 31.18 0.76 31.51
CA LEU A 394 31.37 0.26 32.87
C LEU A 394 32.66 -0.55 33.02
N SER A 395 33.03 -1.29 31.95
CA SER A 395 34.29 -2.03 31.96
C SER A 395 35.56 -1.15 31.92
N SER A 396 35.43 0.13 31.56
CA SER A 396 36.58 1.07 31.50
C SER A 396 36.93 1.75 32.82
N PHE A 397 36.08 1.64 33.87
CA PHE A 397 36.33 2.28 35.17
C PHE A 397 37.61 1.81 35.83
N GLN A 398 38.40 2.80 36.36
CA GLN A 398 39.63 2.56 37.12
C GLN A 398 39.28 2.36 38.60
N PRO A 399 39.69 1.25 39.25
CA PRO A 399 39.34 0.92 40.62
C PRO A 399 39.73 2.02 41.65
N VAL A 400 40.90 2.59 41.47
CA VAL A 400 41.45 3.63 42.39
C VAL A 400 40.57 4.88 42.46
N LYS A 401 40.07 5.33 41.28
CA LYS A 401 39.19 6.53 41.21
C LYS A 401 37.80 6.25 41.80
N VAL A 402 37.32 5.01 41.63
CA VAL A 402 36.02 4.58 42.14
C VAL A 402 35.99 4.46 43.65
N LEU A 403 37.05 3.91 44.26
CA LEU A 403 37.13 3.70 45.70
C LEU A 403 37.46 4.99 46.50
N ARG A 404 38.14 5.97 45.89
CA ARG A 404 38.38 7.29 46.47
C ARG A 404 37.18 8.23 46.53
N GLY A 405 36.00 7.78 46.10
CA GLY A 405 34.78 8.61 46.12
C GLY A 405 34.75 9.78 45.14
N SER A 406 35.80 9.94 44.32
CA SER A 406 35.89 11.00 43.29
C SER A 406 35.18 10.64 41.98
N ILE A 407 34.08 9.88 42.05
CA ILE A 407 33.24 9.65 40.90
C ILE A 407 32.40 10.91 40.63
N LYS A 408 33.05 11.97 40.14
CA LYS A 408 32.31 12.90 39.28
C LYS A 408 31.89 12.03 38.08
N SER A 409 30.58 11.73 37.92
CA SER A 409 30.05 11.03 36.74
C SER A 409 30.69 11.71 35.56
N GLY A 410 31.56 11.00 34.83
CA GLY A 410 32.45 11.64 33.86
C GLY A 410 31.59 12.43 32.88
N ALA A 411 31.98 13.66 32.56
CA ALA A 411 31.30 14.54 31.60
C ALA A 411 30.91 13.78 30.27
N GLY A 412 31.72 12.77 29.94
CA GLY A 412 31.46 11.89 28.79
C GLY A 412 30.16 11.07 28.87
N ALA A 413 29.82 10.49 30.04
CA ALA A 413 28.57 9.70 30.16
C ALA A 413 27.31 10.57 30.08
N THR A 414 27.36 11.77 30.62
CA THR A 414 26.26 12.72 30.55
C THR A 414 26.07 13.24 29.11
N ASN A 415 27.16 13.56 28.42
CA ASN A 415 27.07 14.01 27.01
C ASN A 415 26.61 12.91 26.09
N PHE A 416 27.06 11.67 26.28
CA PHE A 416 26.57 10.53 25.46
C PHE A 416 25.06 10.31 25.63
N ARG A 417 24.53 10.34 26.84
CA ARG A 417 23.08 10.26 27.09
C ARG A 417 22.31 11.39 26.39
N ARG A 418 22.84 12.63 26.43
CA ARG A 418 22.24 13.77 25.73
C ARG A 418 22.18 13.52 24.22
N VAL A 419 23.27 13.02 23.64
CA VAL A 419 23.27 12.64 22.19
C VAL A 419 22.23 11.59 21.88
N LEU A 420 22.12 10.54 22.70
CA LEU A 420 21.12 9.50 22.50
C LEU A 420 19.69 10.04 22.60
N VAL A 421 19.41 10.93 23.56
CA VAL A 421 18.10 11.57 23.70
C VAL A 421 17.79 12.46 22.49
N VAL A 422 18.75 13.28 22.03
CA VAL A 422 18.59 14.10 20.82
C VAL A 422 18.29 13.20 19.60
N PHE A 423 19.08 12.15 19.42
CA PHE A 423 18.88 11.22 18.30
C PHE A 423 17.49 10.54 18.36
N GLN A 424 17.07 10.08 19.53
CA GLN A 424 15.76 9.47 19.77
C GLN A 424 14.62 10.43 19.42
N PHE A 425 14.69 11.70 19.90
CA PHE A 425 13.67 12.70 19.55
C PHE A 425 13.73 13.11 18.09
N THR A 426 14.90 13.14 17.47
CA THR A 426 15.04 13.37 16.03
C THR A 426 14.27 12.30 15.24
N LEU A 427 14.44 11.01 15.55
CA LEU A 427 13.71 9.92 14.91
C LEU A 427 12.19 10.03 15.16
N SER A 428 11.79 10.32 16.41
CA SER A 428 10.36 10.49 16.73
C SER A 428 9.73 11.67 15.97
N LEU A 429 10.45 12.79 15.84
CA LEU A 429 9.99 13.95 15.08
C LEU A 429 9.89 13.65 13.58
N LEU A 430 10.86 12.92 13.02
CA LEU A 430 10.79 12.46 11.62
C LEU A 430 9.52 11.63 11.38
N LEU A 431 9.18 10.72 12.29
CA LEU A 431 7.96 9.92 12.20
C LEU A 431 6.69 10.78 12.32
N ILE A 432 6.64 11.72 13.28
CA ILE A 432 5.48 12.60 13.46
C ILE A 432 5.27 13.48 12.22
N ILE A 433 6.32 14.13 11.71
CA ILE A 433 6.25 14.99 10.54
C ILE A 433 5.87 14.17 9.31
N GLY A 434 6.54 13.03 9.10
CA GLY A 434 6.27 12.13 7.97
C GLY A 434 4.81 11.66 7.94
N THR A 435 4.32 11.14 9.06
CA THR A 435 2.91 10.67 9.17
C THR A 435 1.93 11.82 8.95
N THR A 436 2.20 13.02 9.49
CA THR A 436 1.34 14.20 9.32
C THR A 436 1.30 14.65 7.86
N VAL A 437 2.43 14.64 7.15
CA VAL A 437 2.50 14.99 5.73
C VAL A 437 1.76 13.96 4.88
N VAL A 438 1.96 12.66 5.14
CA VAL A 438 1.24 11.58 4.44
C VAL A 438 -0.27 11.73 4.63
N PHE A 439 -0.74 11.91 5.86
CA PHE A 439 -2.16 12.10 6.15
C PHE A 439 -2.73 13.34 5.44
N LYS A 440 -2.00 14.46 5.46
CA LYS A 440 -2.42 15.69 4.77
C LYS A 440 -2.50 15.51 3.26
N GLN A 441 -1.55 14.78 2.65
CA GLN A 441 -1.57 14.47 1.21
C GLN A 441 -2.78 13.62 0.84
N LEU A 442 -3.08 12.57 1.62
CA LEU A 442 -4.25 11.72 1.40
C LEU A 442 -5.56 12.51 1.53
N SER A 443 -5.69 13.31 2.60
CA SER A 443 -6.87 14.17 2.78
C SER A 443 -7.01 15.20 1.65
N TYR A 444 -5.90 15.74 1.15
CA TYR A 444 -5.91 16.67 0.01
C TYR A 444 -6.41 15.98 -1.27
N MET A 445 -5.99 14.74 -1.52
CA MET A 445 -6.43 13.97 -2.69
C MET A 445 -7.92 13.62 -2.61
N GLN A 446 -8.41 13.18 -1.44
CA GLN A 446 -9.81 12.84 -1.23
C GLN A 446 -10.76 14.04 -1.28
N ALA A 447 -10.27 15.21 -0.84
CA ALA A 447 -11.06 16.46 -0.84
C ALA A 447 -11.02 17.20 -2.19
N ARG A 448 -10.25 16.71 -3.18
CA ARG A 448 -10.12 17.40 -4.46
C ARG A 448 -11.43 17.31 -5.26
N LYS A 449 -11.82 18.42 -5.87
CA LYS A 449 -12.94 18.44 -6.81
C LYS A 449 -12.57 17.62 -8.04
N LEU A 450 -13.38 16.61 -8.34
CA LEU A 450 -13.14 15.71 -9.47
C LEU A 450 -13.48 16.35 -10.83
N GLY A 451 -14.28 17.41 -10.85
CA GLY A 451 -14.81 18.02 -12.09
C GLY A 451 -16.12 17.35 -12.56
N TRP A 452 -16.59 16.36 -11.83
CA TRP A 452 -17.90 15.70 -11.98
C TRP A 452 -18.45 15.35 -10.59
N ASP A 453 -19.76 15.12 -10.51
CA ASP A 453 -20.46 14.85 -9.24
C ASP A 453 -20.63 13.34 -9.05
N LYS A 454 -20.00 12.78 -8.00
CA LYS A 454 -20.09 11.37 -7.64
C LYS A 454 -21.21 11.03 -6.66
N GLU A 455 -21.80 12.05 -6.00
CA GLU A 455 -22.80 11.84 -4.94
C GLU A 455 -24.10 11.30 -5.51
N HIS A 456 -24.70 10.34 -4.82
CA HIS A 456 -25.96 9.69 -5.23
C HIS A 456 -25.93 9.11 -6.65
N LEU A 457 -24.76 8.73 -7.15
CA LEU A 457 -24.60 8.10 -8.45
C LEU A 457 -24.30 6.62 -8.28
N ILE A 458 -25.16 5.77 -8.84
CA ILE A 458 -24.92 4.34 -8.94
C ILE A 458 -24.60 3.97 -10.39
N TYR A 459 -23.88 2.86 -10.55
CA TYR A 459 -23.70 2.25 -11.87
C TYR A 459 -24.10 0.78 -11.86
N ILE A 460 -24.67 0.35 -13.00
CA ILE A 460 -25.15 -1.00 -13.24
C ILE A 460 -24.41 -1.54 -14.47
N PRO A 461 -23.66 -2.65 -14.38
CA PRO A 461 -22.99 -3.24 -15.54
C PRO A 461 -23.99 -3.78 -16.57
N LEU A 462 -23.87 -3.36 -17.82
CA LEU A 462 -24.67 -3.82 -18.95
C LEU A 462 -24.04 -5.08 -19.55
N ARG A 463 -24.33 -6.23 -18.95
CA ARG A 463 -23.78 -7.53 -19.35
C ARG A 463 -24.71 -8.25 -20.31
N ALA A 464 -24.14 -8.98 -21.28
CA ALA A 464 -24.88 -9.83 -22.20
C ALA A 464 -26.16 -9.17 -22.76
N ASP A 465 -27.31 -9.83 -22.62
CA ASP A 465 -28.60 -9.38 -23.16
C ASP A 465 -29.19 -8.15 -22.45
N ILE A 466 -28.71 -7.83 -21.22
CA ILE A 466 -29.12 -6.62 -20.50
C ILE A 466 -28.88 -5.36 -21.32
N LYS A 467 -27.83 -5.35 -22.14
CA LYS A 467 -27.51 -4.26 -23.05
C LYS A 467 -28.63 -3.95 -24.06
N GLN A 468 -29.34 -4.97 -24.50
CA GLN A 468 -30.46 -4.80 -25.43
C GLN A 468 -31.66 -4.10 -24.80
N SER A 469 -31.81 -4.26 -23.47
CA SER A 469 -32.88 -3.63 -22.68
C SER A 469 -32.53 -2.23 -22.19
N TYR A 470 -31.30 -1.71 -22.49
CA TYR A 470 -30.81 -0.44 -21.99
C TYR A 470 -31.79 0.72 -22.22
N GLN A 471 -32.29 0.86 -23.47
CA GLN A 471 -33.14 1.99 -23.79
C GLN A 471 -34.51 1.90 -23.07
N ALA A 472 -35.11 0.72 -23.01
CA ALA A 472 -36.39 0.51 -22.31
C ALA A 472 -36.24 0.78 -20.81
N LEU A 473 -35.19 0.25 -20.19
CA LEU A 473 -34.91 0.48 -18.78
C LEU A 473 -34.66 1.97 -18.48
N LYS A 474 -33.90 2.65 -19.35
CA LYS A 474 -33.64 4.09 -19.22
C LYS A 474 -34.93 4.91 -19.26
N GLU A 475 -35.82 4.63 -20.22
CA GLU A 475 -37.07 5.36 -20.37
C GLU A 475 -38.03 5.18 -19.20
N GLU A 476 -38.05 3.99 -18.59
CA GLU A 476 -38.86 3.76 -17.38
C GLU A 476 -38.23 4.43 -16.15
N LEU A 477 -36.92 4.33 -15.95
CA LEU A 477 -36.21 4.93 -14.83
C LEU A 477 -36.32 6.46 -14.79
N VAL A 478 -36.23 7.12 -15.96
CA VAL A 478 -36.33 8.59 -16.05
C VAL A 478 -37.72 9.12 -15.63
N ARG A 479 -38.77 8.28 -15.71
CA ARG A 479 -40.13 8.64 -15.29
C ARG A 479 -40.31 8.62 -13.78
N ASP A 480 -39.43 7.93 -13.07
CA ASP A 480 -39.53 7.82 -11.60
C ASP A 480 -38.99 9.08 -10.91
N GLN A 481 -39.74 9.60 -9.97
CA GLN A 481 -39.36 10.80 -9.19
C GLN A 481 -38.12 10.63 -8.32
N HIS A 482 -37.72 9.38 -8.04
CA HIS A 482 -36.50 9.06 -7.29
C HIS A 482 -35.24 9.03 -8.14
N VAL A 483 -35.36 9.25 -9.47
CA VAL A 483 -34.26 9.25 -10.42
C VAL A 483 -34.12 10.62 -11.07
N LEU A 484 -32.98 11.27 -10.92
CA LEU A 484 -32.71 12.60 -11.48
C LEU A 484 -32.11 12.54 -12.90
N GLY A 485 -31.50 11.43 -13.27
CA GLY A 485 -30.89 11.26 -14.58
C GLY A 485 -30.36 9.86 -14.80
N VAL A 486 -30.36 9.41 -16.03
CA VAL A 486 -29.86 8.12 -16.46
C VAL A 486 -29.02 8.31 -17.72
N THR A 487 -27.82 7.75 -17.73
CA THR A 487 -26.95 7.77 -18.90
C THR A 487 -26.18 6.46 -19.03
N GLY A 488 -25.55 6.25 -20.18
CA GLY A 488 -24.69 5.10 -20.43
C GLY A 488 -23.26 5.50 -20.71
N SER A 489 -22.32 4.61 -20.39
CA SER A 489 -20.91 4.79 -20.70
C SER A 489 -20.21 3.45 -20.96
N SER A 490 -19.15 3.47 -21.77
CA SER A 490 -18.29 2.30 -21.95
C SER A 490 -17.35 2.07 -20.77
N HIS A 491 -17.11 3.09 -19.95
CA HIS A 491 -16.25 3.08 -18.76
C HIS A 491 -16.92 3.78 -17.60
N ILE A 492 -16.56 3.43 -16.38
CA ILE A 492 -16.96 4.24 -15.23
C ILE A 492 -16.16 5.57 -15.23
N PRO A 493 -16.80 6.69 -14.85
CA PRO A 493 -16.18 8.02 -14.92
C PRO A 493 -14.87 8.18 -14.19
N SER A 494 -14.65 7.39 -13.13
CA SER A 494 -13.42 7.38 -12.32
C SER A 494 -12.29 6.52 -12.87
N ASN A 495 -12.54 5.75 -13.95
CA ASN A 495 -11.56 4.82 -14.53
C ASN A 495 -11.81 4.65 -16.03
N ILE A 496 -11.45 5.66 -16.82
CA ILE A 496 -11.42 5.59 -18.28
C ILE A 496 -10.01 5.16 -18.69
N GLY A 497 -9.79 3.83 -18.77
CA GLY A 497 -8.48 3.25 -19.04
C GLY A 497 -8.19 3.05 -20.54
N SER A 498 -9.17 3.23 -21.43
CA SER A 498 -8.96 3.08 -22.87
C SER A 498 -8.36 4.34 -23.48
N ASN A 499 -7.32 4.16 -24.28
CA ASN A 499 -6.65 5.23 -25.00
C ASN A 499 -6.19 4.76 -26.39
N SER A 500 -5.90 5.69 -27.28
CA SER A 500 -5.41 5.39 -28.63
C SER A 500 -4.51 6.51 -29.15
N GLY A 501 -3.48 6.13 -29.90
CA GLY A 501 -2.61 7.07 -30.63
C GLY A 501 -3.15 7.49 -32.01
N GLY A 502 -4.21 6.81 -32.50
CA GLY A 502 -4.73 6.95 -33.87
C GLY A 502 -5.66 8.16 -34.10
N SER A 503 -5.34 9.32 -33.54
CA SER A 503 -6.11 10.54 -33.74
C SER A 503 -5.60 11.37 -34.92
N SER A 504 -6.50 12.05 -35.65
CA SER A 504 -6.17 12.93 -36.76
C SER A 504 -7.03 14.20 -36.74
N TRP A 505 -6.43 15.35 -37.00
CA TRP A 505 -7.09 16.65 -37.17
C TRP A 505 -6.30 17.55 -38.11
N GLU A 506 -6.92 18.59 -38.62
CA GLU A 506 -6.28 19.52 -39.53
C GLU A 506 -5.16 20.31 -38.84
N GLY A 507 -3.94 20.22 -39.40
CA GLY A 507 -2.74 20.84 -38.84
C GLY A 507 -1.97 19.98 -37.84
N LYS A 508 -2.39 18.72 -37.59
CA LYS A 508 -1.60 17.81 -36.78
C LYS A 508 -0.30 17.44 -37.50
N ASP A 509 0.81 17.54 -36.82
CA ASP A 509 2.10 17.01 -37.30
C ASP A 509 2.01 15.47 -37.41
N PRO A 510 2.24 14.89 -38.61
CA PRO A 510 2.20 13.43 -38.81
C PRO A 510 3.20 12.67 -37.93
N GLU A 511 4.32 13.28 -37.57
CA GLU A 511 5.34 12.68 -36.69
C GLU A 511 4.97 12.79 -35.20
N GLN A 512 3.96 13.59 -34.87
CA GLN A 512 3.51 13.75 -33.48
C GLN A 512 2.55 12.63 -33.09
N ALA A 513 3.09 11.62 -32.43
CA ALA A 513 2.29 10.59 -31.77
C ALA A 513 1.70 11.15 -30.47
N VAL A 514 0.37 11.22 -30.40
CA VAL A 514 -0.37 11.71 -29.21
C VAL A 514 -1.32 10.64 -28.73
N LEU A 515 -1.25 10.33 -27.44
CA LEU A 515 -2.16 9.38 -26.80
C LEU A 515 -3.38 10.14 -26.25
N ILE A 516 -4.58 9.77 -26.69
CA ILE A 516 -5.85 10.36 -26.24
C ILE A 516 -6.72 9.27 -25.63
N GLY A 517 -7.18 9.51 -24.41
CA GLY A 517 -8.19 8.68 -23.75
C GLY A 517 -9.54 8.76 -24.47
N PHE A 518 -10.32 7.69 -24.44
CA PHE A 518 -11.66 7.74 -25.02
C PHE A 518 -12.70 6.96 -24.22
N SER A 519 -13.94 7.45 -24.29
CA SER A 519 -15.10 6.74 -23.80
C SER A 519 -16.27 6.92 -24.76
N SER A 520 -17.01 5.85 -25.01
CA SER A 520 -18.31 5.92 -25.65
C SER A 520 -19.37 6.21 -24.60
N VAL A 521 -20.23 7.18 -24.86
CA VAL A 521 -21.22 7.66 -23.87
C VAL A 521 -22.61 7.78 -24.51
N ASP A 522 -23.63 7.97 -23.68
CA ASP A 522 -24.96 8.35 -24.12
C ASP A 522 -25.13 9.89 -24.12
N PHE A 523 -26.15 10.39 -24.75
CA PHE A 523 -26.44 11.81 -24.92
C PHE A 523 -26.47 12.60 -23.58
N ASP A 524 -27.03 12.00 -22.54
CA ASP A 524 -27.24 12.65 -21.25
C ASP A 524 -26.02 12.56 -20.31
N TYR A 525 -24.84 12.12 -20.80
CA TYR A 525 -23.65 11.89 -19.98
C TYR A 525 -23.16 13.14 -19.27
N ILE A 526 -23.02 14.24 -19.99
CA ILE A 526 -22.53 15.52 -19.45
C ILE A 526 -23.49 16.05 -18.35
N GLU A 527 -24.79 16.01 -18.61
CA GLU A 527 -25.81 16.49 -17.67
C GLU A 527 -25.92 15.59 -16.43
N THR A 528 -25.99 14.27 -16.63
CA THR A 528 -26.11 13.30 -15.52
C THR A 528 -24.92 13.37 -14.59
N LEU A 529 -23.70 13.57 -15.10
CA LEU A 529 -22.49 13.70 -14.29
C LEU A 529 -22.21 15.13 -13.83
N LYS A 530 -22.97 16.12 -14.30
CA LYS A 530 -22.77 17.56 -14.01
C LYS A 530 -21.37 18.04 -14.42
N ILE A 531 -20.86 17.55 -15.54
CA ILE A 531 -19.59 18.02 -16.10
C ILE A 531 -19.81 19.42 -16.70
N GLU A 532 -18.92 20.36 -16.37
CA GLU A 532 -19.01 21.73 -16.89
C GLU A 532 -18.46 21.80 -18.33
N MET A 533 -19.24 22.40 -19.23
CA MET A 533 -18.78 22.76 -20.58
C MET A 533 -18.01 24.09 -20.54
N LYS A 534 -16.87 24.14 -21.26
CA LYS A 534 -16.07 25.35 -21.44
C LYS A 534 -16.51 26.11 -22.69
N GLU A 535 -16.75 25.39 -23.77
CA GLU A 535 -17.10 25.94 -25.08
C GLU A 535 -18.00 25.00 -25.87
N GLY A 536 -18.79 25.53 -26.80
CA GLY A 536 -19.70 24.73 -27.61
C GLY A 536 -20.91 24.20 -26.84
N ARG A 537 -21.33 22.98 -27.12
CA ARG A 537 -22.53 22.38 -26.55
C ARG A 537 -22.31 20.89 -26.16
N ALA A 538 -23.16 20.40 -25.28
CA ALA A 538 -23.30 18.96 -25.02
C ALA A 538 -23.96 18.24 -26.20
N PHE A 539 -23.92 16.90 -26.21
CA PHE A 539 -24.64 16.09 -27.19
C PHE A 539 -26.15 16.28 -27.08
N SER A 540 -26.83 16.25 -28.22
CA SER A 540 -28.30 16.36 -28.26
C SER A 540 -28.90 15.41 -29.27
N ARG A 541 -30.05 14.79 -28.92
CA ARG A 541 -30.80 13.94 -29.84
C ARG A 541 -31.42 14.73 -30.99
N GLU A 542 -31.51 16.05 -30.91
CA GLU A 542 -31.98 16.93 -31.98
C GLU A 542 -30.99 16.99 -33.14
N HIS A 543 -29.72 16.69 -32.88
CA HIS A 543 -28.66 16.68 -33.87
C HIS A 543 -28.30 15.26 -34.27
N GLN A 544 -28.76 14.77 -35.43
CA GLN A 544 -28.44 13.43 -35.89
C GLN A 544 -26.95 13.16 -36.08
N SER A 545 -26.14 14.23 -36.32
CA SER A 545 -24.68 14.13 -36.41
C SER A 545 -24.03 13.74 -35.08
N ASP A 546 -24.70 13.94 -33.95
CA ASP A 546 -24.14 13.60 -32.65
C ASP A 546 -24.06 12.09 -32.45
N LEU A 547 -24.87 11.33 -33.18
CA LEU A 547 -24.75 9.88 -33.21
C LEU A 547 -23.57 9.47 -34.11
N SER A 548 -22.47 9.06 -33.50
CA SER A 548 -21.26 8.50 -34.12
C SER A 548 -20.53 9.43 -35.13
N LYS A 549 -20.74 10.75 -35.05
CA LYS A 549 -20.06 11.75 -35.92
C LYS A 549 -19.67 13.04 -35.19
N SER A 550 -19.88 13.13 -33.88
CA SER A 550 -19.53 14.31 -33.11
C SER A 550 -18.71 13.89 -31.91
N PHE A 551 -17.74 14.74 -31.55
CA PHE A 551 -16.89 14.57 -30.37
C PHE A 551 -17.08 15.72 -29.39
N ILE A 552 -17.03 15.41 -28.11
CA ILE A 552 -16.73 16.38 -27.06
C ILE A 552 -15.35 16.02 -26.53
N VAL A 553 -14.47 17.03 -26.45
CA VAL A 553 -13.11 16.86 -26.00
C VAL A 553 -12.87 17.64 -24.69
N ASN A 554 -11.85 17.27 -23.91
CA ASN A 554 -11.46 18.07 -22.76
C ASN A 554 -10.50 19.21 -23.14
N GLU A 555 -10.15 20.07 -22.17
CA GLU A 555 -9.24 21.22 -22.37
C GLU A 555 -7.87 20.76 -22.86
N GLU A 556 -7.38 19.60 -22.42
CA GLU A 556 -6.06 19.06 -22.82
C GLU A 556 -6.00 18.77 -24.34
N VAL A 557 -7.06 18.22 -24.92
CA VAL A 557 -7.12 18.03 -26.39
C VAL A 557 -7.17 19.37 -27.11
N ALA A 558 -7.93 20.34 -26.60
CA ALA A 558 -8.00 21.67 -27.19
C ALA A 558 -6.62 22.36 -27.17
N GLU A 559 -5.86 22.25 -26.07
CA GLU A 559 -4.49 22.77 -25.98
C GLU A 559 -3.53 22.08 -26.95
N LEU A 560 -3.65 20.75 -27.13
CA LEU A 560 -2.85 19.98 -28.10
C LEU A 560 -3.09 20.42 -29.55
N MET A 561 -4.31 20.78 -29.89
CA MET A 561 -4.65 21.28 -31.22
C MET A 561 -4.14 22.71 -31.48
N GLY A 562 -3.81 23.45 -30.42
CA GLY A 562 -3.15 24.78 -30.49
C GLY A 562 -3.98 25.87 -31.22
N LYS A 563 -5.31 25.71 -31.28
CA LYS A 563 -6.23 26.65 -31.91
C LYS A 563 -6.98 27.48 -30.86
N GLU A 564 -7.39 28.68 -31.20
CA GLU A 564 -8.18 29.56 -30.31
C GLU A 564 -9.53 28.95 -29.95
N SER A 565 -10.18 28.31 -30.92
CA SER A 565 -11.37 27.44 -30.73
C SER A 565 -11.22 26.18 -31.55
N VAL A 566 -11.58 25.05 -30.97
CA VAL A 566 -11.59 23.74 -31.66
C VAL A 566 -13.01 23.28 -32.02
N VAL A 567 -14.03 24.05 -31.63
CA VAL A 567 -15.43 23.74 -31.96
C VAL A 567 -15.67 23.92 -33.46
N GLY A 568 -16.23 22.90 -34.09
CA GLY A 568 -16.43 22.83 -35.53
C GLY A 568 -15.26 22.21 -36.31
N GLU A 569 -14.11 21.99 -35.66
CA GLU A 569 -12.96 21.36 -36.32
C GLU A 569 -13.22 19.88 -36.60
N ARG A 570 -12.69 19.42 -37.75
CA ARG A 570 -12.73 17.99 -38.13
C ARG A 570 -11.80 17.19 -37.23
N PHE A 571 -12.32 16.13 -36.69
CA PHE A 571 -11.57 15.25 -35.78
C PHE A 571 -11.92 13.77 -36.12
N SER A 572 -10.88 12.99 -36.37
CA SER A 572 -11.04 11.54 -36.65
C SER A 572 -10.32 10.76 -35.52
N PHE A 573 -11.04 9.87 -34.87
CA PHE A 573 -10.53 9.14 -33.72
C PHE A 573 -11.31 7.83 -33.48
N VAL A 574 -10.61 6.73 -33.19
CA VAL A 574 -11.17 5.41 -32.83
C VAL A 574 -12.20 4.89 -33.85
N GLY A 575 -11.90 5.09 -35.15
CA GLY A 575 -12.76 4.64 -36.25
C GLY A 575 -14.00 5.51 -36.49
N VAL A 576 -14.08 6.68 -35.83
CA VAL A 576 -15.12 7.68 -36.06
C VAL A 576 -14.51 8.89 -36.75
N ASP A 577 -15.10 9.32 -37.83
CA ASP A 577 -14.75 10.54 -38.56
C ASP A 577 -15.86 11.59 -38.37
N GLY A 578 -15.56 12.70 -37.73
CA GLY A 578 -16.57 13.65 -37.30
C GLY A 578 -16.02 15.06 -36.99
N GLN A 579 -16.75 15.78 -36.15
CA GLN A 579 -16.42 17.15 -35.74
C GLN A 579 -16.49 17.30 -34.23
N ILE A 580 -15.68 18.19 -33.68
CA ILE A 580 -15.77 18.59 -32.28
C ILE A 580 -16.95 19.56 -32.13
N VAL A 581 -17.94 19.19 -31.29
CA VAL A 581 -19.12 20.02 -31.02
C VAL A 581 -19.08 20.76 -29.70
N GLY A 582 -18.13 20.39 -28.83
CA GLY A 582 -17.95 21.05 -27.55
C GLY A 582 -16.62 20.71 -26.89
N VAL A 583 -16.22 21.59 -25.98
CA VAL A 583 -15.07 21.41 -25.10
C VAL A 583 -15.60 21.38 -23.67
N MET A 584 -15.36 20.26 -22.96
CA MET A 584 -15.65 20.13 -21.54
C MET A 584 -14.45 20.56 -20.70
N LYS A 585 -14.72 21.09 -19.50
CA LYS A 585 -13.64 21.35 -18.54
C LYS A 585 -12.94 20.05 -18.15
N ASN A 586 -11.67 20.19 -17.79
CA ASN A 586 -10.88 19.09 -17.30
C ASN A 586 -11.52 18.46 -16.05
N PHE A 587 -11.65 17.14 -16.05
CA PHE A 587 -12.12 16.37 -14.92
C PHE A 587 -11.23 15.13 -14.70
N HIS A 588 -11.18 14.66 -13.45
CA HIS A 588 -10.40 13.47 -13.12
C HIS A 588 -11.17 12.20 -13.54
N PHE A 589 -10.71 11.58 -14.60
CA PHE A 589 -11.25 10.33 -15.12
C PHE A 589 -10.33 9.11 -14.87
N GLN A 590 -9.24 9.35 -14.16
CA GLN A 590 -8.29 8.37 -13.61
C GLN A 590 -7.93 8.77 -12.17
N SER A 591 -6.94 8.09 -11.57
CA SER A 591 -6.49 8.43 -10.23
C SER A 591 -6.06 9.90 -10.13
N VAL A 592 -6.46 10.58 -9.06
CA VAL A 592 -5.98 11.95 -8.72
C VAL A 592 -4.46 12.02 -8.50
N ARG A 593 -3.77 10.90 -8.52
CA ARG A 593 -2.29 10.85 -8.52
C ARG A 593 -1.69 11.29 -9.84
N GLU A 594 -2.42 11.12 -10.92
CA GLU A 594 -1.98 11.37 -12.29
C GLU A 594 -2.44 12.74 -12.77
N VAL A 595 -1.72 13.29 -13.73
CA VAL A 595 -2.13 14.51 -14.43
C VAL A 595 -3.36 14.18 -15.27
N ILE A 596 -4.29 15.13 -15.42
CA ILE A 596 -5.41 14.95 -16.34
C ILE A 596 -4.84 14.89 -17.76
N GLU A 597 -5.13 13.82 -18.47
CA GLU A 597 -4.66 13.58 -19.83
C GLU A 597 -5.70 14.00 -20.87
N PRO A 598 -5.31 14.09 -22.17
CA PRO A 598 -6.27 14.32 -23.24
C PRO A 598 -7.38 13.26 -23.27
N LEU A 599 -8.64 13.70 -23.38
CA LEU A 599 -9.82 12.84 -23.42
C LEU A 599 -10.80 13.31 -24.48
N ALA A 600 -11.30 12.35 -25.27
CA ALA A 600 -12.40 12.54 -26.20
C ALA A 600 -13.55 11.57 -25.90
N ILE A 601 -14.77 12.06 -25.92
CA ILE A 601 -15.98 11.23 -25.79
C ILE A 601 -16.84 11.32 -27.06
N VAL A 602 -17.56 10.24 -27.36
CA VAL A 602 -18.39 10.08 -28.56
C VAL A 602 -19.63 9.28 -28.23
N VAL A 603 -20.75 9.55 -28.91
CA VAL A 603 -21.98 8.77 -28.73
C VAL A 603 -21.96 7.56 -29.64
N VAL A 604 -21.70 6.37 -29.07
CA VAL A 604 -21.79 5.07 -29.75
C VAL A 604 -22.53 4.08 -28.84
N PRO A 605 -23.86 3.93 -29.00
CA PRO A 605 -24.70 3.13 -28.09
C PRO A 605 -24.26 1.66 -28.00
N ASP A 606 -23.76 1.09 -29.08
CA ASP A 606 -23.31 -0.31 -29.12
C ASP A 606 -22.06 -0.59 -28.26
N ARG A 607 -21.35 0.44 -27.83
CA ARG A 607 -20.14 0.31 -26.98
C ARG A 607 -20.40 0.53 -25.50
N LEU A 608 -21.63 0.86 -25.10
CA LEU A 608 -21.97 1.06 -23.68
C LEU A 608 -21.80 -0.24 -22.90
N GLN A 609 -21.19 -0.15 -21.73
CA GLN A 609 -20.97 -1.27 -20.81
C GLN A 609 -21.56 -1.03 -19.42
N TYR A 610 -21.89 0.21 -19.11
CA TYR A 610 -22.45 0.63 -17.81
C TYR A 610 -23.62 1.57 -18.02
N MET A 611 -24.67 1.39 -17.22
CA MET A 611 -25.73 2.36 -17.01
C MET A 611 -25.39 3.12 -15.74
N LEU A 612 -25.42 4.43 -15.78
CA LEU A 612 -25.21 5.33 -14.66
C LEU A 612 -26.54 5.94 -14.28
N VAL A 613 -26.97 5.82 -13.03
CA VAL A 613 -28.25 6.32 -12.53
C VAL A 613 -27.99 7.30 -11.37
N ARG A 614 -28.42 8.53 -11.54
CA ARG A 614 -28.37 9.55 -10.49
C ARG A 614 -29.65 9.51 -9.69
N LEU A 615 -29.53 9.14 -8.42
CA LEU A 615 -30.64 9.06 -7.48
C LEU A 615 -30.98 10.45 -6.94
N ALA A 616 -32.26 10.64 -6.60
CA ALA A 616 -32.72 11.83 -5.90
C ALA A 616 -32.13 11.89 -4.47
N PRO A 617 -31.76 13.09 -3.96
CA PRO A 617 -31.31 13.24 -2.59
C PRO A 617 -32.44 12.96 -1.61
N GLY A 618 -32.14 12.36 -0.45
CA GLY A 618 -33.12 12.05 0.59
C GLY A 618 -33.06 10.59 1.01
N ASP A 619 -34.16 9.87 0.88
CA ASP A 619 -34.20 8.44 1.22
C ASP A 619 -33.62 7.59 0.11
N ILE A 620 -32.30 7.29 0.23
CA ILE A 620 -31.57 6.49 -0.74
C ILE A 620 -32.13 5.05 -0.82
N THR A 621 -32.63 4.51 0.30
CA THR A 621 -33.20 3.17 0.32
C THR A 621 -34.48 3.11 -0.52
N ALA A 622 -35.35 4.11 -0.42
CA ALA A 622 -36.53 4.21 -1.24
C ALA A 622 -36.17 4.39 -2.74
N SER A 623 -35.15 5.21 -3.03
CA SER A 623 -34.68 5.41 -4.41
C SER A 623 -34.09 4.14 -5.01
N LEU A 624 -33.32 3.37 -4.25
CA LEU A 624 -32.79 2.07 -4.70
C LEU A 624 -33.89 1.07 -4.94
N GLN A 625 -34.89 0.99 -4.03
CA GLN A 625 -36.04 0.09 -4.20
C GLN A 625 -36.85 0.42 -5.45
N ALA A 626 -37.01 1.71 -5.79
CA ALA A 626 -37.67 2.14 -7.01
C ALA A 626 -36.91 1.67 -8.27
N VAL A 627 -35.56 1.82 -8.26
CA VAL A 627 -34.71 1.32 -9.35
C VAL A 627 -34.78 -0.20 -9.46
N GLU A 628 -34.72 -0.92 -8.33
CA GLU A 628 -34.80 -2.38 -8.28
C GLU A 628 -36.16 -2.89 -8.82
N ASN A 629 -37.26 -2.30 -8.38
CA ASN A 629 -38.61 -2.67 -8.89
C ASN A 629 -38.72 -2.46 -10.40
N THR A 630 -38.16 -1.37 -10.92
CA THR A 630 -38.13 -1.11 -12.38
C THR A 630 -37.25 -2.13 -13.10
N TRP A 631 -36.10 -2.48 -12.50
CA TRP A 631 -35.19 -3.50 -13.01
C TRP A 631 -35.88 -4.88 -13.11
N GLU A 632 -36.51 -5.33 -12.03
CA GLU A 632 -37.21 -6.61 -11.97
C GLU A 632 -38.37 -6.69 -12.99
N HIS A 633 -39.03 -5.55 -13.26
CA HIS A 633 -40.07 -5.49 -14.26
C HIS A 633 -39.55 -5.61 -15.72
N VAL A 634 -38.42 -4.92 -16.00
CA VAL A 634 -37.87 -4.86 -17.39
C VAL A 634 -36.92 -6.03 -17.66
N ILE A 635 -36.21 -6.51 -16.63
CA ILE A 635 -35.12 -7.51 -16.75
C ILE A 635 -35.26 -8.60 -15.67
N PRO A 636 -36.34 -9.37 -15.64
CA PRO A 636 -36.61 -10.34 -14.57
C PRO A 636 -35.63 -11.51 -14.50
N ASP A 637 -34.91 -11.81 -15.58
CA ASP A 637 -33.99 -12.95 -15.67
C ASP A 637 -32.62 -12.69 -15.04
N TYR A 638 -32.34 -11.46 -14.62
CA TYR A 638 -31.04 -11.06 -14.08
C TYR A 638 -31.19 -10.40 -12.71
N PRO A 639 -30.40 -10.78 -11.71
CA PRO A 639 -30.35 -10.11 -10.42
C PRO A 639 -29.98 -8.64 -10.57
N PHE A 640 -30.52 -7.77 -9.72
CA PHE A 640 -30.14 -6.36 -9.68
C PHE A 640 -28.74 -6.22 -9.01
N ASP A 641 -27.70 -5.93 -9.82
CA ASP A 641 -26.30 -5.76 -9.39
C ASP A 641 -25.87 -4.32 -9.66
N TYR A 642 -25.74 -3.54 -8.62
CA TYR A 642 -25.34 -2.13 -8.70
C TYR A 642 -24.18 -1.83 -7.75
N ARG A 643 -23.49 -0.72 -8.00
CA ARG A 643 -22.46 -0.20 -7.11
C ARG A 643 -22.56 1.31 -7.01
N PHE A 644 -22.22 1.84 -5.84
CA PHE A 644 -22.11 3.27 -5.63
C PHE A 644 -20.78 3.80 -6.16
N MET A 645 -20.82 4.93 -6.85
CA MET A 645 -19.64 5.54 -7.47
C MET A 645 -18.69 6.15 -6.42
N ASP A 646 -19.20 6.68 -5.34
CA ASP A 646 -18.42 7.20 -4.21
C ASP A 646 -17.69 6.09 -3.47
N GLU A 647 -18.32 4.91 -3.28
CA GLU A 647 -17.66 3.75 -2.68
C GLU A 647 -16.52 3.21 -3.54
N ASP A 648 -16.67 3.18 -4.86
CA ASP A 648 -15.61 2.77 -5.78
C ASP A 648 -14.46 3.76 -5.79
N PHE A 649 -14.77 5.06 -5.78
CA PHE A 649 -13.77 6.11 -5.64
C PHE A 649 -13.00 5.97 -4.33
N ASP A 650 -13.67 5.76 -3.21
CA ASP A 650 -13.04 5.54 -1.92
C ASP A 650 -12.19 4.25 -1.92
N ARG A 651 -12.64 3.22 -2.65
CA ARG A 651 -11.90 1.95 -2.81
C ARG A 651 -10.55 2.15 -3.48
N MET A 652 -10.46 3.06 -4.46
CA MET A 652 -9.19 3.40 -5.13
C MET A 652 -8.11 3.89 -4.16
N TYR A 653 -8.51 4.54 -3.04
CA TYR A 653 -7.58 5.12 -2.06
C TYR A 653 -7.56 4.36 -0.73
N ARG A 654 -8.26 3.21 -0.62
CA ARG A 654 -8.29 2.41 0.61
C ARG A 654 -6.92 1.89 1.02
N ALA A 655 -6.12 1.46 0.04
CA ALA A 655 -4.78 0.95 0.30
C ALA A 655 -3.89 2.03 0.96
N GLU A 656 -3.91 3.25 0.42
CA GLU A 656 -3.15 4.37 0.96
C GLU A 656 -3.67 4.84 2.32
N SER A 657 -5.00 4.87 2.49
CA SER A 657 -5.62 5.24 3.76
C SER A 657 -5.25 4.24 4.86
N ARG A 658 -5.21 2.94 4.54
CA ARG A 658 -4.73 1.89 5.46
C ARG A 658 -3.27 2.08 5.82
N ILE A 659 -2.41 2.35 4.83
CA ILE A 659 -0.99 2.65 5.03
C ILE A 659 -0.84 3.87 5.94
N GLY A 660 -1.58 4.94 5.70
CA GLY A 660 -1.60 6.12 6.56
C GLY A 660 -2.01 5.80 8.00
N THR A 661 -3.00 4.95 8.17
CA THR A 661 -3.48 4.49 9.48
C THR A 661 -2.42 3.66 10.22
N LEU A 662 -1.77 2.72 9.53
CA LEU A 662 -0.67 1.92 10.07
C LEU A 662 0.50 2.81 10.50
N LEU A 663 0.90 3.77 9.67
CA LEU A 663 1.93 4.76 9.98
C LEU A 663 1.60 5.54 11.26
N ASN A 664 0.34 5.94 11.43
CA ASN A 664 -0.10 6.65 12.62
C ASN A 664 0.03 5.79 13.89
N TYR A 665 -0.40 4.54 13.87
CA TYR A 665 -0.25 3.63 15.02
C TYR A 665 1.21 3.41 15.37
N PHE A 666 2.08 3.16 14.40
CA PHE A 666 3.50 2.96 14.66
C PHE A 666 4.19 4.24 15.15
N THR A 667 3.77 5.41 14.69
CA THR A 667 4.25 6.71 15.19
C THR A 667 3.85 6.91 16.65
N ILE A 668 2.59 6.63 17.01
CA ILE A 668 2.12 6.70 18.42
C ILE A 668 2.95 5.77 19.30
N LEU A 669 3.18 4.52 18.87
CA LEU A 669 3.97 3.55 19.63
C LEU A 669 5.43 3.99 19.78
N ALA A 670 6.04 4.55 18.72
CA ALA A 670 7.40 5.11 18.79
C ALA A 670 7.50 6.27 19.80
N VAL A 671 6.51 7.17 19.80
CA VAL A 671 6.42 8.28 20.77
C VAL A 671 6.23 7.75 22.18
N LEU A 672 5.38 6.75 22.38
CA LEU A 672 5.19 6.10 23.70
C LEU A 672 6.47 5.47 24.22
N ILE A 673 7.24 4.77 23.38
CA ILE A 673 8.53 4.19 23.76
C ILE A 673 9.51 5.31 24.13
N ALA A 674 9.54 6.40 23.37
CA ALA A 674 10.36 7.57 23.66
C ALA A 674 10.00 8.19 25.02
N CYS A 675 8.69 8.31 25.33
CA CYS A 675 8.19 8.80 26.61
C CYS A 675 8.61 7.91 27.79
N LEU A 676 8.51 6.58 27.65
CA LEU A 676 8.93 5.63 28.67
C LEU A 676 10.41 5.79 29.00
N GLY A 677 11.26 6.03 27.98
CA GLY A 677 12.68 6.31 28.16
C GLY A 677 12.94 7.60 28.93
N LEU A 678 12.26 8.66 28.52
CA LEU A 678 12.41 9.96 29.17
C LEU A 678 11.89 9.94 30.60
N PHE A 679 10.76 9.28 30.84
CA PHE A 679 10.21 9.09 32.18
C PHE A 679 11.20 8.37 33.11
N GLY A 680 11.80 7.28 32.66
CA GLY A 680 12.78 6.53 33.40
C GLY A 680 14.05 7.36 33.66
N LEU A 681 14.53 8.11 32.68
CA LEU A 681 15.70 8.98 32.80
C LEU A 681 15.43 10.16 33.75
N ALA A 682 14.26 10.78 33.68
CA ALA A 682 13.85 11.86 34.58
C ALA A 682 13.71 11.37 36.01
N SER A 683 13.13 10.20 36.25
CA SER A 683 13.04 9.56 37.55
C SER A 683 14.41 9.37 38.19
N PHE A 684 15.36 8.84 37.42
CA PHE A 684 16.71 8.62 37.88
C PHE A 684 17.47 9.94 38.13
N THR A 685 17.33 10.94 37.25
CA THR A 685 17.96 12.26 37.44
C THR A 685 17.44 12.96 38.71
N ALA A 686 16.13 12.84 38.96
CA ALA A 686 15.49 13.36 40.15
C ALA A 686 16.04 12.67 41.43
N GLU A 687 16.19 11.34 41.39
CA GLU A 687 16.76 10.55 42.49
C GLU A 687 18.22 10.95 42.78
N GLN A 688 19.06 11.11 41.77
CA GLN A 688 20.45 11.56 41.90
C GLN A 688 20.59 12.97 42.53
N ARG A 689 19.65 13.86 42.19
CA ARG A 689 19.65 15.26 42.67
C ARG A 689 18.83 15.46 43.96
N THR A 690 18.38 14.37 44.62
CA THR A 690 17.52 14.45 45.82
C THR A 690 18.12 15.29 46.94
N LYS A 691 19.44 15.18 47.23
CA LYS A 691 20.15 16.02 48.22
C LYS A 691 20.19 17.48 47.78
N GLU A 692 20.50 17.77 46.52
CA GLU A 692 20.52 19.13 45.94
C GLU A 692 19.15 19.78 46.05
N ILE A 693 18.11 19.04 45.67
CA ILE A 693 16.70 19.48 45.74
C ILE A 693 16.32 19.74 47.22
N GLY A 694 16.71 18.85 48.12
CA GLY A 694 16.48 19.01 49.57
C GLY A 694 17.11 20.28 50.13
N ILE A 695 18.38 20.55 49.82
CA ILE A 695 19.10 21.76 50.24
C ILE A 695 18.40 23.02 49.69
N ARG A 696 18.06 23.04 48.41
CA ARG A 696 17.37 24.19 47.76
C ARG A 696 16.00 24.45 48.40
N LYS A 697 15.26 23.39 48.74
CA LYS A 697 13.97 23.54 49.44
C LYS A 697 14.12 24.11 50.82
N VAL A 698 15.15 23.70 51.59
CA VAL A 698 15.46 24.27 52.89
C VAL A 698 15.85 25.75 52.77
N LEU A 699 16.49 26.14 51.66
CA LEU A 699 16.82 27.52 51.30
C LEU A 699 15.63 28.32 50.69
N GLY A 700 14.41 27.75 50.66
CA GLY A 700 13.20 28.46 50.24
C GLY A 700 12.82 28.32 48.77
N ALA A 701 13.47 27.43 48.02
CA ALA A 701 13.07 27.21 46.61
C ALA A 701 11.65 26.64 46.49
N SER A 702 10.82 27.24 45.61
CA SER A 702 9.49 26.79 45.33
C SER A 702 9.47 25.48 44.51
N VAL A 703 8.37 24.72 44.56
CA VAL A 703 8.16 23.50 43.75
C VAL A 703 8.30 23.79 42.26
N SER A 704 7.78 24.96 41.81
CA SER A 704 7.86 25.38 40.42
C SER A 704 9.30 25.64 39.95
N GLN A 705 10.14 26.25 40.80
CA GLN A 705 11.55 26.49 40.46
C GLN A 705 12.33 25.18 40.32
N VAL A 706 12.09 24.20 41.20
CA VAL A 706 12.73 22.87 41.11
C VAL A 706 12.27 22.12 39.89
N THR A 707 10.96 22.16 39.59
CA THR A 707 10.39 21.53 38.38
C THR A 707 10.96 22.16 37.11
N TYR A 708 11.02 23.50 37.05
CA TYR A 708 11.61 24.21 35.90
C TYR A 708 13.07 23.82 35.67
N LEU A 709 13.87 23.73 36.75
CA LEU A 709 15.25 23.34 36.60
C LEU A 709 15.46 21.96 36.00
N LEU A 710 14.63 20.99 36.40
CA LEU A 710 14.69 19.64 35.87
C LEU A 710 14.14 19.56 34.40
N CYS A 711 13.09 20.30 34.09
CA CYS A 711 12.48 20.30 32.75
C CYS A 711 13.34 21.04 31.73
N ARG A 712 14.06 22.09 32.11
CA ARG A 712 14.87 22.93 31.20
C ARG A 712 15.89 22.12 30.40
N GLU A 713 16.54 21.16 31.00
CA GLU A 713 17.57 20.34 30.35
C GLU A 713 16.93 19.51 29.21
N PHE A 714 15.80 18.88 29.44
CA PHE A 714 15.08 18.09 28.43
C PHE A 714 14.45 18.96 27.34
N PHE A 715 13.94 20.13 27.72
CA PHE A 715 13.41 21.09 26.74
C PHE A 715 14.46 21.49 25.68
N LEU A 716 15.70 21.79 26.16
CA LEU A 716 16.81 22.15 25.27
C LEU A 716 17.21 20.97 24.32
N LEU A 717 17.19 19.73 24.84
CA LEU A 717 17.50 18.55 24.02
C LEU A 717 16.45 18.31 22.94
N VAL A 718 15.16 18.54 23.24
CA VAL A 718 14.09 18.43 22.23
C VAL A 718 14.21 19.55 21.20
N LEU A 719 14.54 20.78 21.60
CA LEU A 719 14.82 21.87 20.64
C LEU A 719 15.99 21.53 19.73
N LEU A 720 17.08 20.98 20.26
CA LEU A 720 18.23 20.57 19.45
C LEU A 720 17.85 19.44 18.47
N ALA A 721 17.00 18.49 18.90
CA ALA A 721 16.48 17.44 18.04
C ALA A 721 15.66 18.01 16.86
N ASN A 722 14.89 19.10 17.07
CA ASN A 722 14.16 19.77 16.00
C ASN A 722 15.08 20.37 14.95
N VAL A 723 16.21 20.96 15.35
CA VAL A 723 17.20 21.53 14.40
C VAL A 723 17.74 20.45 13.46
N LEU A 724 17.87 19.21 13.93
CA LEU A 724 18.29 18.08 13.08
C LEU A 724 17.13 17.47 12.29
N ALA A 725 15.95 17.33 12.91
CA ALA A 725 14.82 16.68 12.31
C ALA A 725 14.19 17.48 11.17
N TRP A 726 14.12 18.81 11.27
CA TRP A 726 13.44 19.64 10.28
C TRP A 726 14.06 19.56 8.88
N PRO A 727 15.39 19.73 8.70
CA PRO A 727 16.00 19.59 7.38
C PRO A 727 15.79 18.18 6.79
N LEU A 728 16.03 17.14 7.61
CA LEU A 728 15.89 15.75 7.18
C LEU A 728 14.45 15.43 6.75
N ALA A 729 13.47 15.86 7.56
CA ALA A 729 12.05 15.68 7.23
C ALA A 729 11.66 16.47 5.99
N TYR A 730 12.15 17.71 5.84
CA TYR A 730 11.84 18.56 4.69
C TYR A 730 12.31 17.91 3.37
N PHE A 731 13.58 17.52 3.28
CA PHE A 731 14.12 16.91 2.06
C PHE A 731 13.50 15.54 1.79
N GLY A 732 13.34 14.70 2.82
CA GLY A 732 12.70 13.39 2.67
C GLY A 732 11.25 13.49 2.22
N MET A 733 10.46 14.37 2.83
CA MET A 733 9.05 14.53 2.46
C MET A 733 8.85 15.29 1.15
N LYS A 734 9.77 16.21 0.79
CA LYS A 734 9.75 16.85 -0.51
C LYS A 734 9.92 15.82 -1.63
N SER A 735 10.95 14.96 -1.52
CA SER A 735 11.19 13.89 -2.49
C SER A 735 10.04 12.88 -2.56
N TRP A 736 9.42 12.56 -1.41
CA TRP A 736 8.25 11.68 -1.39
C TRP A 736 7.05 12.32 -2.09
N LEU A 737 6.79 13.62 -1.87
CA LEU A 737 5.70 14.35 -2.53
C LEU A 737 5.90 14.51 -4.05
N GLU A 738 7.13 14.43 -4.55
CA GLU A 738 7.43 14.47 -5.98
C GLU A 738 6.85 13.29 -6.76
N ASN A 739 6.45 12.20 -6.09
CA ASN A 739 5.73 11.08 -6.70
C ASN A 739 4.23 11.35 -6.97
N TYR A 740 3.72 12.53 -6.65
CA TYR A 740 2.33 12.92 -6.85
C TYR A 740 2.24 14.10 -7.81
N ALA A 741 1.41 13.99 -8.85
CA ALA A 741 1.14 15.10 -9.77
C ALA A 741 0.53 16.29 -9.02
N TYR A 742 -0.44 16.01 -8.16
CA TYR A 742 -1.07 17.01 -7.31
C TYR A 742 -0.63 16.82 -5.86
N ARG A 743 0.13 17.77 -5.35
CA ARG A 743 0.79 17.70 -4.05
C ARG A 743 0.39 18.83 -3.12
N THR A 744 0.25 18.51 -1.84
CA THR A 744 0.08 19.53 -0.80
C THR A 744 1.40 20.23 -0.52
N GLY A 745 1.35 21.53 -0.25
CA GLY A 745 2.55 22.28 0.16
C GLY A 745 3.04 21.85 1.54
N LEU A 746 4.37 21.76 1.70
CA LEU A 746 5.02 21.56 3.00
C LEU A 746 4.90 22.85 3.82
N SER A 747 3.81 22.96 4.58
CA SER A 747 3.61 24.12 5.46
C SER A 747 4.55 24.04 6.68
N TRP A 748 5.20 25.16 7.01
CA TRP A 748 6.01 25.28 8.23
C TRP A 748 5.21 25.00 9.52
N MET A 749 3.88 25.17 9.49
CA MET A 749 3.00 24.84 10.63
C MET A 749 3.04 23.36 11.02
N ILE A 750 3.29 22.45 10.08
CA ILE A 750 3.44 21.01 10.38
C ILE A 750 4.65 20.80 11.29
N PHE A 751 5.76 21.46 10.98
CA PHE A 751 7.00 21.38 11.76
C PHE A 751 6.83 21.98 13.16
N VAL A 752 6.15 23.12 13.25
CA VAL A 752 5.85 23.77 14.54
C VAL A 752 4.89 22.93 15.37
N ALA A 753 3.85 22.37 14.75
CA ALA A 753 2.91 21.49 15.46
C ALA A 753 3.60 20.21 15.98
N ALA A 754 4.46 19.58 15.15
CA ALA A 754 5.26 18.43 15.58
C ALA A 754 6.21 18.78 16.73
N MET A 755 6.87 19.95 16.67
CA MET A 755 7.70 20.45 17.76
C MET A 755 6.87 20.68 19.03
N ALA A 756 5.73 21.33 18.93
CA ALA A 756 4.86 21.61 20.07
C ALA A 756 4.36 20.30 20.70
N LEU A 757 3.96 19.32 19.89
CA LEU A 757 3.55 17.99 20.35
C LEU A 757 4.70 17.27 21.08
N ALA A 758 5.89 17.24 20.49
CA ALA A 758 7.06 16.60 21.09
C ALA A 758 7.47 17.26 22.41
N LEU A 759 7.43 18.61 22.47
CA LEU A 759 7.67 19.36 23.72
C LEU A 759 6.63 19.08 24.78
N LEU A 760 5.33 19.07 24.41
CA LEU A 760 4.23 18.78 25.32
C LEU A 760 4.39 17.39 25.93
N VAL A 761 4.64 16.39 25.09
CA VAL A 761 4.83 15.00 25.52
C VAL A 761 6.07 14.85 26.41
N ALA A 762 7.18 15.47 26.04
CA ALA A 762 8.42 15.45 26.83
C ALA A 762 8.21 16.13 28.20
N LEU A 763 7.60 17.32 28.20
CA LEU A 763 7.32 18.06 29.45
C LEU A 763 6.34 17.32 30.36
N ALA A 764 5.27 16.71 29.80
CA ALA A 764 4.32 15.91 30.56
C ALA A 764 5.02 14.74 31.26
N SER A 765 5.88 13.99 30.50
CA SER A 765 6.64 12.86 31.04
C SER A 765 7.62 13.24 32.15
N VAL A 766 8.32 14.37 32.00
CA VAL A 766 9.31 14.85 32.94
C VAL A 766 8.68 15.54 34.16
N SER A 767 7.66 16.38 33.93
CA SER A 767 7.02 17.16 34.99
C SER A 767 6.39 16.28 36.06
N PHE A 768 5.82 15.14 35.69
CA PHE A 768 5.27 14.19 36.66
C PHE A 768 6.34 13.72 37.66
N GLN A 769 7.54 13.35 37.18
CA GLN A 769 8.64 12.92 38.04
C GLN A 769 9.28 14.09 38.81
N ALA A 770 9.41 15.24 38.14
CA ALA A 770 9.94 16.44 38.77
C ALA A 770 9.04 16.94 39.94
N LEU A 771 7.71 16.93 39.73
CA LEU A 771 6.74 17.26 40.79
C LEU A 771 6.84 16.27 41.96
N ARG A 772 6.88 14.98 41.68
CA ARG A 772 7.03 13.94 42.71
C ARG A 772 8.30 14.14 43.55
N ALA A 773 9.43 14.45 42.93
CA ALA A 773 10.69 14.74 43.61
C ALA A 773 10.61 16.06 44.37
N ALA A 774 9.99 17.09 43.79
CA ALA A 774 9.87 18.41 44.44
C ALA A 774 8.91 18.42 45.64
N VAL A 775 7.93 17.52 45.74
CA VAL A 775 7.01 17.39 46.87
C VAL A 775 7.61 16.55 48.01
N THR A 776 8.70 15.80 47.79
CA THR A 776 9.33 14.96 48.83
C THR A 776 9.80 15.80 50.02
N ASN A 777 9.58 15.28 51.25
CA ASN A 777 9.94 15.97 52.50
C ASN A 777 11.45 16.17 52.59
N PRO A 778 11.94 17.43 52.76
CA PRO A 778 13.37 17.74 52.83
C PRO A 778 14.12 16.99 53.92
N ALA A 779 13.48 16.77 55.08
CA ALA A 779 14.08 16.05 56.21
C ALA A 779 14.38 14.56 55.88
N ARG A 780 13.53 13.92 55.04
CA ARG A 780 13.81 12.57 54.53
C ARG A 780 14.91 12.58 53.47
N ALA A 781 14.94 13.62 52.63
CA ALA A 781 15.93 13.76 51.56
C ALA A 781 17.37 13.93 52.10
N LEU A 782 17.52 14.55 53.27
CA LEU A 782 18.83 14.77 53.94
C LEU A 782 19.27 13.60 54.84
N LYS A 783 18.36 12.71 55.26
CA LYS A 783 18.65 11.50 56.07
C LYS A 783 19.09 10.29 55.22
N TYR A 784 19.07 10.37 53.90
CA TYR A 784 19.51 9.27 53.03
C TYR A 784 21.06 9.22 53.01
N GLU A 785 21.64 8.36 53.82
CA GLU A 785 23.02 7.90 53.70
C GLU A 785 23.11 6.64 52.84
#